data_4c3f7d4cf89ac88e6c106ffe151ae482
#
_entry.id   4c3f7d4cf89ac88e6c106ffe151ae482
#
_cell.length_a   1.000
_cell.length_b   1.000
_cell.length_c   1.000
_cell.angle_alpha   90.00
_cell.angle_beta   90.00
_cell.angle_gamma   90.00
#
_symmetry.space_group_name_H-M   'P 1'
#
loop_
_entity.id
_entity.type
_entity.pdbx_description
1 polymer ?
#
loop_
_entity_poly.entity_id
_entity_poly.type
_entity_poly.pdbx_seq_one_letter_code
_entity_poly.pdbx_strand_id
1 'polypeptide(L)'
;MRRSLPARLAVWAVLAAALSSASAAEAADPPTGQYRAFWVDTFNTNLSDHADVLAVVNNARAARANALFAQVRRRGDSWYLDSLEGPAEIVAPAKPLAPGFDPLADLITEAHAAGIEVHAFVIAAAIWNRHPTILAPPAWPDHPFNRHGFNQATGALYTERDNWLTRTLIPDGTASVTFSGTRIGAEFWVDFGHPDAAAYTADVLTHLVERYDVDGLHLDRIRYPEITIAGQTPTSGTSIGYNETSVARFNQHYGRTAGTNPAQNDPLWNQWRRDQVTNVVRRIYLGSIAINPQVKISGSLIAFGGGPTTEASWNSAEAYWRVYQDWRAWTEEGILDIAAPMAYKAEHTATIRPQWDQWSEWTKNHAYNRSTILGQGGLVNAIEGSLRQVRRAFTPSAAGNYASGLSFYSMATSNIAVANNPFSIPAGQSTPVRSFAEFASALTTGRSVDGTRAYEDLAANPVPVFPAEASVPDMPWKSHPVAGHVMGFVRDEAGQVVDTGAVNIAREAGADPPPATRTTIVGATDGGGFYGGVDLAPGTYRVTVTPLGQPAYTTACATDVIAGQVRRFDVTIDREAPTVVLGASPRELWPPNHRTVNVTLAGAAEDAGTGIDSVSFRVLDEYGLVQPEVAPISGGGLPRVDFSQAIPLEATRAGKDKNGRTYTLEVTVTDRACQARTAAVTVVVPHDQGH
;
A
#
# COMPACT_ATOMS: atom_id res chain seq x y z
N MET A 1 43.23 5.49 -22.50
CA MET A 1 42.17 4.46 -22.45
C MET A 1 40.98 5.02 -21.68
N ARG A 2 39.97 5.50 -22.39
CA ARG A 2 38.72 6.00 -21.78
C ARG A 2 37.83 4.79 -21.46
N ARG A 3 37.66 4.48 -20.18
CA ARG A 3 36.67 3.47 -19.76
C ARG A 3 35.28 4.13 -19.80
N SER A 4 34.40 3.60 -20.63
CA SER A 4 32.98 3.94 -20.68
C SER A 4 32.33 3.65 -19.32
N LEU A 5 31.70 4.64 -18.72
CA LEU A 5 30.78 4.43 -17.58
C LEU A 5 29.62 3.51 -18.04
N PRO A 6 29.22 2.56 -17.22
CA PRO A 6 28.13 1.67 -17.60
C PRO A 6 26.80 2.43 -17.65
N ALA A 7 25.97 2.10 -18.62
CA ALA A 7 24.66 2.67 -18.92
C ALA A 7 23.63 2.62 -17.77
N ARG A 8 24.02 2.18 -16.58
CA ARG A 8 23.19 2.02 -15.38
C ARG A 8 22.88 3.30 -14.61
N LEU A 9 23.65 4.40 -14.85
CA LEU A 9 23.37 5.70 -14.23
C LEU A 9 22.34 6.55 -15.00
N ALA A 10 22.06 6.21 -16.26
CA ALA A 10 21.16 7.00 -17.10
C ALA A 10 19.66 6.80 -16.80
N VAL A 11 19.27 5.67 -16.22
CA VAL A 11 17.84 5.36 -15.93
C VAL A 11 17.32 6.17 -14.74
N TRP A 12 18.18 6.51 -13.77
CA TRP A 12 17.77 7.28 -12.59
C TRP A 12 17.80 8.81 -12.79
N ALA A 13 18.58 9.30 -13.75
CA ALA A 13 18.60 10.73 -14.08
C ALA A 13 17.34 11.19 -14.85
N VAL A 14 16.62 10.26 -15.48
CA VAL A 14 15.35 10.55 -16.18
C VAL A 14 14.17 10.64 -15.19
N LEU A 15 14.25 9.96 -14.04
CA LEU A 15 13.20 10.06 -13.00
C LEU A 15 13.13 11.44 -12.32
N ALA A 16 14.24 12.17 -12.27
CA ALA A 16 14.27 13.51 -11.63
C ALA A 16 13.78 14.63 -12.55
N ALA A 17 13.69 14.40 -13.87
CA ALA A 17 13.35 15.44 -14.85
C ALA A 17 11.87 15.46 -15.27
N ALA A 18 11.07 14.44 -14.92
CA ALA A 18 9.65 14.36 -15.29
C ALA A 18 8.68 14.94 -14.23
N LEU A 19 9.19 15.46 -13.12
CA LEU A 19 8.37 15.95 -11.99
C LEU A 19 8.34 17.49 -11.84
N SER A 20 8.80 18.27 -12.80
CA SER A 20 8.87 19.74 -12.66
C SER A 20 7.91 20.50 -13.59
N SER A 21 6.60 20.20 -13.49
CA SER A 21 5.57 21.17 -13.84
C SER A 21 4.52 21.20 -12.71
N ALA A 22 4.94 21.64 -11.53
CA ALA A 22 3.98 22.13 -10.55
C ALA A 22 3.40 23.43 -11.11
N SER A 23 2.23 23.37 -11.75
CA SER A 23 1.38 24.53 -11.88
C SER A 23 1.16 25.09 -10.48
N ALA A 24 1.26 26.41 -10.28
CA ALA A 24 0.79 27.03 -9.04
C ALA A 24 -0.64 26.55 -8.82
N ALA A 25 -0.84 25.73 -7.78
CA ALA A 25 -2.16 25.25 -7.45
C ALA A 25 -3.01 26.49 -7.09
N GLU A 26 -4.15 26.62 -7.75
CA GLU A 26 -5.16 27.59 -7.37
C GLU A 26 -5.57 27.32 -5.92
N ALA A 27 -5.76 28.37 -5.11
CA ALA A 27 -6.11 28.21 -3.70
C ALA A 27 -7.36 27.31 -3.58
N ALA A 28 -7.28 26.29 -2.74
CA ALA A 28 -8.37 25.35 -2.59
C ALA A 28 -9.57 26.00 -1.91
N ASP A 29 -10.78 25.63 -2.33
CA ASP A 29 -12.01 26.00 -1.63
C ASP A 29 -12.04 25.42 -0.20
N PRO A 30 -12.65 26.12 0.78
CA PRO A 30 -12.85 25.55 2.09
C PRO A 30 -13.59 24.22 2.01
N PRO A 31 -13.15 23.16 2.73
CA PRO A 31 -13.83 21.88 2.72
C PRO A 31 -15.27 22.00 3.25
N THR A 32 -16.22 21.34 2.60
CA THR A 32 -17.64 21.36 3.00
C THR A 32 -17.91 20.60 4.29
N GLY A 33 -16.98 19.71 4.70
CA GLY A 33 -16.98 19.01 5.96
C GLY A 33 -15.65 19.19 6.69
N GLN A 34 -15.53 18.63 7.87
CA GLN A 34 -14.27 18.63 8.62
C GLN A 34 -14.11 17.37 9.46
N TYR A 35 -12.96 16.73 9.41
CA TYR A 35 -12.61 15.67 10.35
C TYR A 35 -12.41 16.24 11.76
N ARG A 36 -13.02 15.57 12.73
CA ARG A 36 -12.83 15.77 14.16
C ARG A 36 -12.57 14.39 14.77
N ALA A 37 -11.31 13.94 14.66
CA ALA A 37 -10.96 12.58 15.03
C ALA A 37 -10.28 12.52 16.41
N PHE A 38 -10.41 11.37 17.08
CA PHE A 38 -9.65 11.05 18.27
C PHE A 38 -8.87 9.75 18.08
N TRP A 39 -7.61 9.74 18.49
CA TRP A 39 -6.90 8.50 18.73
C TRP A 39 -7.38 7.87 20.04
N VAL A 40 -7.73 6.59 19.95
CA VAL A 40 -8.09 5.72 21.08
C VAL A 40 -7.00 4.66 21.20
N ASP A 41 -5.99 4.95 22.00
CA ASP A 41 -4.86 4.04 22.20
C ASP A 41 -5.16 3.03 23.31
N THR A 42 -4.95 1.74 23.03
CA THR A 42 -5.19 0.64 23.98
C THR A 42 -4.11 0.47 25.02
N PHE A 43 -3.11 1.36 25.04
CA PHE A 43 -2.19 1.45 26.18
C PHE A 43 -2.82 2.15 27.38
N ASN A 44 -3.77 3.07 27.12
CA ASN A 44 -4.35 3.95 28.14
C ASN A 44 -5.90 3.91 28.14
N THR A 45 -6.53 3.36 27.09
CA THR A 45 -7.99 3.24 26.98
C THR A 45 -8.36 1.77 26.88
N ASN A 46 -9.25 1.30 27.73
CA ASN A 46 -9.78 -0.06 27.60
C ASN A 46 -10.79 -0.14 26.46
N LEU A 47 -10.78 -1.26 25.76
CA LEU A 47 -11.80 -1.75 24.82
C LEU A 47 -12.08 -3.22 25.14
N SER A 48 -12.21 -3.55 26.41
CA SER A 48 -12.18 -4.92 26.89
C SER A 48 -13.57 -5.56 27.00
N ASP A 49 -14.61 -4.74 27.01
CA ASP A 49 -16.02 -5.15 26.99
C ASP A 49 -16.90 -4.05 26.41
N HIS A 50 -18.19 -4.35 26.24
CA HIS A 50 -19.19 -3.43 25.70
C HIS A 50 -19.30 -2.10 26.48
N ALA A 51 -19.14 -2.11 27.80
CA ALA A 51 -19.19 -0.87 28.59
C ALA A 51 -18.02 0.06 28.28
N ASP A 52 -16.83 -0.49 28.05
CA ASP A 52 -15.66 0.30 27.63
C ASP A 52 -15.88 0.92 26.23
N VAL A 53 -16.47 0.15 25.30
CA VAL A 53 -16.82 0.64 23.95
C VAL A 53 -17.83 1.77 24.02
N LEU A 54 -18.92 1.60 24.79
CA LEU A 54 -19.93 2.64 24.98
C LEU A 54 -19.32 3.91 25.59
N ALA A 55 -18.37 3.79 26.52
CA ALA A 55 -17.71 4.94 27.12
C ALA A 55 -16.90 5.74 26.07
N VAL A 56 -16.19 5.04 25.16
CA VAL A 56 -15.45 5.66 24.06
C VAL A 56 -16.40 6.39 23.10
N VAL A 57 -17.47 5.75 22.66
CA VAL A 57 -18.45 6.35 21.73
C VAL A 57 -19.14 7.54 22.35
N ASN A 58 -19.54 7.45 23.62
CA ASN A 58 -20.18 8.57 24.34
C ASN A 58 -19.22 9.76 24.51
N ASN A 59 -17.94 9.52 24.77
CA ASN A 59 -16.93 10.57 24.82
C ASN A 59 -16.78 11.25 23.44
N ALA A 60 -16.73 10.48 22.37
CA ALA A 60 -16.65 11.03 21.01
C ALA A 60 -17.85 11.91 20.68
N ARG A 61 -19.08 11.46 21.00
CA ARG A 61 -20.31 12.25 20.84
C ARG A 61 -20.28 13.56 21.66
N ALA A 62 -19.86 13.47 22.91
CA ALA A 62 -19.77 14.66 23.77
C ALA A 62 -18.81 15.71 23.22
N ALA A 63 -17.76 15.29 22.51
CA ALA A 63 -16.80 16.17 21.87
C ALA A 63 -17.19 16.58 20.43
N ARG A 64 -18.36 16.14 19.92
CA ARG A 64 -18.78 16.29 18.51
C ARG A 64 -17.73 15.77 17.52
N ALA A 65 -17.09 14.66 17.88
CA ALA A 65 -16.20 13.94 16.99
C ALA A 65 -17.01 13.14 15.98
N ASN A 66 -16.44 12.96 14.77
CA ASN A 66 -17.05 12.20 13.67
C ASN A 66 -16.15 11.06 13.16
N ALA A 67 -14.99 10.84 13.80
CA ALA A 67 -14.12 9.71 13.49
C ALA A 67 -13.32 9.29 14.74
N LEU A 68 -13.06 7.98 14.83
CA LEU A 68 -12.19 7.36 15.84
C LEU A 68 -11.06 6.62 15.15
N PHE A 69 -9.82 6.89 15.52
CA PHE A 69 -8.65 6.09 15.19
C PHE A 69 -8.43 5.11 16.35
N ALA A 70 -9.12 3.97 16.31
CA ALA A 70 -9.16 3.00 17.40
C ALA A 70 -8.08 1.95 17.23
N GLN A 71 -7.15 1.84 18.20
CA GLN A 71 -6.06 0.91 18.16
C GLN A 71 -6.54 -0.52 18.36
N VAL A 72 -6.43 -1.33 17.30
CA VAL A 72 -6.87 -2.72 17.27
C VAL A 72 -5.74 -3.71 16.98
N ARG A 73 -4.54 -3.23 16.62
CA ARG A 73 -3.32 -4.02 16.50
C ARG A 73 -2.18 -3.26 17.17
N ARG A 74 -1.55 -3.87 18.15
CA ARG A 74 -0.56 -3.17 18.98
C ARG A 74 0.87 -3.65 18.80
N ARG A 75 1.10 -4.98 18.82
CA ARG A 75 2.47 -5.57 18.77
C ARG A 75 2.44 -6.98 18.16
N GLY A 76 1.80 -7.15 16.99
CA GLY A 76 1.58 -8.47 16.40
C GLY A 76 0.47 -9.24 17.11
N ASP A 77 -0.45 -8.52 17.74
CA ASP A 77 -1.60 -9.01 18.49
C ASP A 77 -2.85 -8.20 18.14
N SER A 78 -4.04 -8.80 18.24
CA SER A 78 -5.28 -8.26 17.73
C SER A 78 -6.36 -8.04 18.78
N TRP A 79 -7.01 -6.87 18.77
CA TRP A 79 -8.24 -6.52 19.51
C TRP A 79 -9.50 -6.80 18.64
N TYR A 80 -9.49 -7.90 17.92
CA TYR A 80 -10.60 -8.41 17.10
C TYR A 80 -10.43 -9.92 16.91
N LEU A 81 -11.54 -10.65 16.71
CA LEU A 81 -11.52 -12.12 16.74
C LEU A 81 -11.12 -12.75 15.41
N ASP A 82 -11.61 -12.21 14.29
CA ASP A 82 -11.30 -12.75 12.96
C ASP A 82 -10.00 -12.16 12.42
N SER A 83 -8.89 -12.64 12.96
CA SER A 83 -7.54 -12.14 12.69
C SER A 83 -6.60 -13.25 12.24
N LEU A 84 -5.62 -12.91 11.40
CA LEU A 84 -4.47 -13.76 11.09
C LEU A 84 -3.44 -13.80 12.24
N GLU A 85 -3.60 -12.94 13.24
CA GLU A 85 -2.73 -12.86 14.42
C GLU A 85 -3.48 -13.35 15.67
N GLY A 86 -2.74 -13.65 16.72
CA GLY A 86 -3.30 -14.07 17.99
C GLY A 86 -4.02 -12.94 18.73
N PRO A 87 -4.75 -13.29 19.80
CA PRO A 87 -5.48 -12.33 20.60
C PRO A 87 -4.53 -11.36 21.31
N ALA A 88 -5.09 -10.23 21.73
CA ALA A 88 -4.38 -9.18 22.43
C ALA A 88 -3.54 -9.69 23.62
N GLU A 89 -2.26 -9.47 23.58
CA GLU A 89 -1.30 -9.80 24.64
C GLU A 89 -1.39 -8.75 25.77
N ILE A 90 -2.43 -8.90 26.62
CA ILE A 90 -2.71 -7.95 27.68
C ILE A 90 -1.85 -8.28 28.90
N VAL A 91 -0.99 -7.33 29.27
CA VAL A 91 -0.13 -7.45 30.45
C VAL A 91 -0.81 -6.81 31.65
N ALA A 92 -0.93 -7.57 32.75
CA ALA A 92 -1.46 -7.04 34.01
C ALA A 92 -0.66 -5.76 34.46
N PRO A 93 -1.32 -4.74 35.03
CA PRO A 93 -2.69 -4.77 35.57
C PRO A 93 -3.81 -4.35 34.62
N ALA A 94 -3.59 -4.33 33.30
CA ALA A 94 -4.63 -3.97 32.35
C ALA A 94 -5.85 -4.92 32.41
N LYS A 95 -7.04 -4.40 32.10
CA LYS A 95 -8.28 -5.18 32.09
C LYS A 95 -8.24 -6.20 30.95
N PRO A 96 -8.46 -7.51 31.24
CA PRO A 96 -8.49 -8.52 30.20
C PRO A 96 -9.73 -8.37 29.31
N LEU A 97 -9.66 -8.89 28.08
CA LEU A 97 -10.83 -8.97 27.20
C LEU A 97 -11.88 -9.90 27.81
N ALA A 98 -13.15 -9.52 27.71
CA ALA A 98 -14.25 -10.39 28.07
C ALA A 98 -14.26 -11.63 27.16
N PRO A 99 -14.54 -12.83 27.69
CA PRO A 99 -14.52 -14.05 26.90
C PRO A 99 -15.49 -13.99 25.70
N GLY A 100 -14.97 -14.22 24.47
CA GLY A 100 -15.75 -14.18 23.24
C GLY A 100 -16.18 -12.79 22.78
N PHE A 101 -15.71 -11.72 23.42
CA PHE A 101 -15.98 -10.35 23.02
C PHE A 101 -15.09 -9.93 21.87
N ASP A 102 -15.68 -9.33 20.84
CA ASP A 102 -14.96 -8.73 19.72
C ASP A 102 -15.00 -7.19 19.83
N PRO A 103 -13.91 -6.56 20.33
CA PRO A 103 -13.87 -5.13 20.54
C PRO A 103 -14.11 -4.31 19.28
N LEU A 104 -13.56 -4.75 18.14
CA LEU A 104 -13.69 -4.00 16.88
C LEU A 104 -15.10 -4.10 16.31
N ALA A 105 -15.70 -5.29 16.31
CA ALA A 105 -17.07 -5.48 15.80
C ALA A 105 -18.08 -4.67 16.63
N ASP A 106 -17.94 -4.67 17.96
CA ASP A 106 -18.80 -3.92 18.87
C ASP A 106 -18.60 -2.39 18.68
N LEU A 107 -17.34 -1.94 18.56
CA LEU A 107 -17.03 -0.52 18.34
C LEU A 107 -17.61 -0.02 17.00
N ILE A 108 -17.50 -0.79 15.92
CA ILE A 108 -18.08 -0.44 14.61
C ILE A 108 -19.59 -0.29 14.76
N THR A 109 -20.25 -1.24 15.40
CA THR A 109 -21.71 -1.22 15.60
C THR A 109 -22.15 0.04 16.33
N GLU A 110 -21.54 0.35 17.47
CA GLU A 110 -21.94 1.45 18.33
C GLU A 110 -21.54 2.82 17.75
N ALA A 111 -20.37 2.93 17.10
CA ALA A 111 -19.91 4.14 16.47
C ALA A 111 -20.73 4.50 15.23
N HIS A 112 -21.03 3.52 14.36
CA HIS A 112 -21.87 3.73 13.17
C HIS A 112 -23.30 4.12 13.56
N ALA A 113 -23.86 3.54 14.62
CA ALA A 113 -25.16 3.95 15.17
C ALA A 113 -25.14 5.42 15.65
N ALA A 114 -23.98 5.95 16.01
CA ALA A 114 -23.77 7.34 16.42
C ALA A 114 -23.35 8.27 15.26
N GLY A 115 -23.20 7.77 14.02
CA GLY A 115 -22.73 8.54 12.87
C GLY A 115 -21.22 8.86 12.93
N ILE A 116 -20.43 8.01 13.58
CA ILE A 116 -18.99 8.18 13.79
C ILE A 116 -18.24 7.11 13.01
N GLU A 117 -17.27 7.52 12.16
CA GLU A 117 -16.41 6.61 11.44
C GLU A 117 -15.43 5.88 12.37
N VAL A 118 -15.14 4.61 12.08
CA VAL A 118 -14.14 3.81 12.76
C VAL A 118 -12.99 3.51 11.82
N HIS A 119 -11.82 4.08 12.10
CA HIS A 119 -10.59 3.73 11.42
C HIS A 119 -9.77 2.80 12.32
N ALA A 120 -9.52 1.58 11.85
CA ALA A 120 -8.70 0.61 12.57
C ALA A 120 -7.26 1.14 12.67
N PHE A 121 -6.86 1.60 13.84
CA PHE A 121 -5.50 2.05 14.11
C PHE A 121 -4.63 0.83 14.38
N VAL A 122 -3.58 0.67 13.57
CA VAL A 122 -2.71 -0.49 13.56
C VAL A 122 -1.25 -0.08 13.65
N ILE A 123 -0.52 -0.66 14.60
CA ILE A 123 0.94 -0.54 14.64
C ILE A 123 1.53 -1.54 13.64
N ALA A 124 2.13 -1.04 12.55
CA ALA A 124 2.54 -1.86 11.42
C ALA A 124 3.83 -2.64 11.67
N ALA A 125 4.92 -1.96 12.04
CA ALA A 125 6.25 -2.58 12.11
C ALA A 125 6.65 -3.12 13.48
N ALA A 126 6.16 -2.56 14.60
CA ALA A 126 6.50 -3.06 15.92
C ALA A 126 5.72 -4.34 16.22
N ILE A 127 6.44 -5.41 16.61
CA ILE A 127 5.84 -6.75 16.80
C ILE A 127 5.98 -7.30 18.20
N TRP A 128 6.80 -6.73 19.08
CA TRP A 128 6.86 -7.16 20.47
C TRP A 128 7.46 -6.08 21.38
N ASN A 129 7.15 -6.23 22.68
CA ASN A 129 7.64 -5.32 23.71
C ASN A 129 9.07 -5.67 24.14
N ARG A 130 9.91 -4.63 24.25
CA ARG A 130 11.29 -4.75 24.74
C ARG A 130 11.49 -4.21 26.15
N HIS A 131 10.42 -3.95 26.88
CA HIS A 131 10.51 -3.38 28.21
C HIS A 131 11.32 -4.32 29.15
N PRO A 132 12.27 -3.83 29.93
CA PRO A 132 13.13 -4.67 30.76
C PRO A 132 12.39 -5.52 31.81
N THR A 133 11.15 -5.17 32.15
CA THR A 133 10.31 -5.94 33.09
C THR A 133 9.39 -6.94 32.37
N ILE A 134 9.31 -6.94 31.05
CA ILE A 134 8.51 -7.89 30.25
C ILE A 134 9.48 -8.62 29.31
N LEU A 135 10.20 -9.57 29.90
CA LEU A 135 11.13 -10.43 29.16
C LEU A 135 10.48 -11.71 28.66
N ALA A 136 9.22 -11.96 29.08
CA ALA A 136 8.48 -13.13 28.60
C ALA A 136 8.15 -12.97 27.10
N PRO A 137 8.35 -14.01 26.31
CA PRO A 137 7.89 -14.03 24.94
C PRO A 137 6.34 -13.96 24.86
N PRO A 138 5.76 -13.61 23.70
CA PRO A 138 4.32 -13.69 23.51
C PRO A 138 3.77 -15.06 23.90
N ALA A 139 2.57 -15.07 24.51
CA ALA A 139 1.94 -16.32 24.92
C ALA A 139 1.42 -17.14 23.72
N TRP A 140 1.05 -16.45 22.64
CA TRP A 140 0.61 -17.13 21.42
C TRP A 140 1.84 -17.73 20.68
N PRO A 141 1.86 -19.08 20.46
CA PRO A 141 3.04 -19.75 19.88
C PRO A 141 3.36 -19.29 18.46
N ASP A 142 2.34 -18.96 17.66
CA ASP A 142 2.50 -18.53 16.27
C ASP A 142 2.69 -17.02 16.13
N HIS A 143 2.87 -16.30 17.23
CA HIS A 143 3.17 -14.87 17.19
C HIS A 143 4.39 -14.58 16.31
N PRO A 144 4.38 -13.52 15.46
CA PRO A 144 5.50 -13.25 14.53
C PRO A 144 6.84 -13.11 15.23
N PHE A 145 6.89 -12.59 16.47
CA PHE A 145 8.12 -12.55 17.25
C PHE A 145 8.63 -13.95 17.65
N ASN A 146 7.74 -14.89 17.97
CA ASN A 146 8.09 -16.27 18.31
C ASN A 146 8.50 -17.08 17.07
N ARG A 147 7.99 -16.73 15.90
CA ARG A 147 8.27 -17.45 14.64
C ARG A 147 9.46 -16.87 13.88
N HIS A 148 9.68 -15.56 13.97
CA HIS A 148 10.62 -14.84 13.12
C HIS A 148 11.49 -13.82 13.87
N GLY A 149 11.48 -13.82 15.19
CA GLY A 149 12.32 -12.96 16.03
C GLY A 149 13.22 -13.78 16.93
N PHE A 150 12.63 -14.38 17.95
CA PHE A 150 13.33 -15.13 18.98
C PHE A 150 12.81 -16.57 19.07
N ASN A 151 13.73 -17.51 18.89
CA ASN A 151 13.44 -18.93 19.02
C ASN A 151 13.56 -19.32 20.52
N GLN A 152 12.42 -19.56 21.13
CA GLN A 152 12.34 -19.92 22.55
C GLN A 152 13.01 -21.27 22.89
N ALA A 153 12.98 -22.23 21.95
CA ALA A 153 13.55 -23.56 22.16
C ALA A 153 15.09 -23.54 22.21
N THR A 154 15.72 -22.65 21.46
CA THR A 154 17.18 -22.51 21.42
C THR A 154 17.70 -21.36 22.28
N GLY A 155 16.84 -20.47 22.74
CA GLY A 155 17.22 -19.25 23.48
C GLY A 155 17.96 -18.21 22.61
N ALA A 156 17.87 -18.27 21.29
CA ALA A 156 18.60 -17.41 20.36
C ALA A 156 17.65 -16.72 19.36
N LEU A 157 18.13 -15.68 18.69
CA LEU A 157 17.44 -15.08 17.55
C LEU A 157 17.50 -16.05 16.36
N TYR A 158 16.45 -16.03 15.54
CA TYR A 158 16.51 -16.61 14.19
C TYR A 158 17.62 -15.92 13.38
N THR A 159 18.09 -16.53 12.33
CA THR A 159 19.16 -16.03 11.46
C THR A 159 18.69 -15.94 10.03
N GLU A 160 19.36 -15.14 9.21
CA GLU A 160 19.14 -15.01 7.78
C GLU A 160 17.66 -14.72 7.43
N ARG A 161 17.10 -15.47 6.48
CA ARG A 161 15.73 -15.28 6.02
C ARG A 161 14.65 -15.58 7.06
N ASP A 162 14.95 -16.39 8.06
CA ASP A 162 14.01 -16.68 9.14
C ASP A 162 13.88 -15.54 10.16
N ASN A 163 14.83 -14.60 10.16
CA ASN A 163 14.81 -13.44 11.06
C ASN A 163 14.24 -12.19 10.37
N TRP A 164 13.09 -11.72 10.81
CA TRP A 164 12.45 -10.52 10.28
C TRP A 164 12.82 -9.22 11.00
N LEU A 165 13.55 -9.31 12.12
CA LEU A 165 13.83 -8.14 12.95
C LEU A 165 14.81 -7.18 12.26
N THR A 166 14.50 -5.89 12.34
CA THR A 166 15.46 -4.85 11.96
C THR A 166 16.64 -4.82 12.92
N ARG A 167 17.82 -4.46 12.41
CA ARG A 167 19.06 -4.38 13.17
C ARG A 167 19.64 -2.98 13.15
N THR A 168 20.38 -2.66 14.21
CA THR A 168 21.13 -1.41 14.33
C THR A 168 22.58 -1.65 13.89
N LEU A 169 23.05 -0.82 12.95
CA LEU A 169 24.49 -0.69 12.67
C LEU A 169 25.13 0.07 13.82
N ILE A 170 26.24 -0.44 14.33
CA ILE A 170 27.06 0.23 15.35
C ILE A 170 28.38 0.75 14.74
N PRO A 171 29.13 1.66 15.44
CA PRO A 171 30.28 2.33 14.82
C PRO A 171 31.42 1.44 14.34
N ASP A 172 31.54 0.22 14.82
CA ASP A 172 32.54 -0.77 14.35
C ASP A 172 32.15 -1.43 13.00
N GLY A 173 31.00 -1.10 12.45
CA GLY A 173 30.50 -1.65 11.19
C GLY A 173 29.69 -2.94 11.32
N THR A 174 29.50 -3.47 12.52
CA THR A 174 28.63 -4.64 12.75
C THR A 174 27.17 -4.24 12.88
N ALA A 175 26.26 -5.12 12.45
CA ALA A 175 24.83 -4.96 12.64
C ALA A 175 24.34 -5.93 13.72
N SER A 176 23.61 -5.42 14.70
CA SER A 176 23.15 -6.21 15.83
C SER A 176 21.71 -5.89 16.22
N VAL A 177 20.97 -6.93 16.59
CA VAL A 177 19.75 -6.82 17.38
C VAL A 177 20.17 -6.94 18.85
N THR A 178 20.58 -5.86 19.48
CA THR A 178 21.07 -5.94 20.84
C THR A 178 19.93 -5.94 21.86
N PHE A 179 19.92 -6.97 22.72
CA PHE A 179 19.10 -7.02 23.94
C PHE A 179 19.65 -6.08 25.04
N SER A 180 20.89 -5.67 24.95
CA SER A 180 21.56 -4.84 25.96
C SER A 180 22.18 -3.59 25.34
N GLY A 181 21.71 -2.42 25.73
CA GLY A 181 22.39 -1.14 25.53
C GLY A 181 21.89 -0.31 24.34
N THR A 182 21.36 -0.89 23.25
CA THR A 182 20.77 -0.14 22.14
C THR A 182 19.26 -0.26 22.21
N ARG A 183 18.58 0.78 22.65
CA ARG A 183 17.12 0.83 22.64
C ARG A 183 16.67 1.28 21.24
N ILE A 184 16.12 0.35 20.49
CA ILE A 184 15.22 0.68 19.37
C ILE A 184 13.86 0.94 20.03
N GLY A 185 13.70 2.09 20.68
CA GLY A 185 12.52 2.35 21.49
C GLY A 185 12.30 1.28 22.59
N ALA A 186 11.04 1.01 22.93
CA ALA A 186 10.65 -0.04 23.88
C ALA A 186 10.21 -1.34 23.18
N GLU A 187 10.47 -1.52 21.88
CA GLU A 187 9.85 -2.59 21.08
C GLU A 187 10.83 -3.22 20.09
N PHE A 188 10.52 -4.46 19.69
CA PHE A 188 11.11 -5.11 18.53
C PHE A 188 10.30 -4.78 17.28
N TRP A 189 10.97 -4.54 16.18
CA TRP A 189 10.38 -4.11 14.91
C TRP A 189 10.82 -5.04 13.79
N VAL A 190 9.90 -5.33 12.87
CA VAL A 190 10.25 -5.99 11.62
C VAL A 190 10.95 -5.01 10.68
N ASP A 191 11.74 -5.55 9.76
CA ASP A 191 12.42 -4.80 8.70
C ASP A 191 11.61 -4.95 7.40
N PHE A 192 11.08 -3.87 6.87
CA PHE A 192 10.31 -3.91 5.63
C PHE A 192 11.16 -4.18 4.38
N GLY A 193 12.48 -4.11 4.49
CA GLY A 193 13.37 -4.64 3.46
C GLY A 193 13.39 -6.18 3.42
N HIS A 194 12.84 -6.86 4.43
CA HIS A 194 12.61 -8.30 4.41
C HIS A 194 11.29 -8.62 3.67
N PRO A 195 11.30 -9.36 2.54
CA PRO A 195 10.14 -9.54 1.70
C PRO A 195 8.97 -10.24 2.41
N ASP A 196 9.27 -11.26 3.22
CA ASP A 196 8.23 -12.03 3.90
C ASP A 196 7.58 -11.22 5.03
N ALA A 197 8.37 -10.38 5.74
CA ALA A 197 7.85 -9.47 6.76
C ALA A 197 6.96 -8.38 6.17
N ALA A 198 7.37 -7.83 5.02
CA ALA A 198 6.59 -6.85 4.26
C ALA A 198 5.27 -7.45 3.75
N ALA A 199 5.32 -8.65 3.18
CA ALA A 199 4.16 -9.40 2.72
C ALA A 199 3.19 -9.69 3.86
N TYR A 200 3.68 -10.31 4.94
CA TYR A 200 2.89 -10.63 6.13
C TYR A 200 2.16 -9.41 6.69
N THR A 201 2.88 -8.29 6.84
CA THR A 201 2.28 -7.05 7.35
C THR A 201 1.13 -6.58 6.45
N ALA A 202 1.31 -6.60 5.13
CA ALA A 202 0.26 -6.21 4.19
C ALA A 202 -0.93 -7.19 4.24
N ASP A 203 -0.66 -8.49 4.30
CA ASP A 203 -1.69 -9.53 4.30
C ASP A 203 -2.56 -9.47 5.59
N VAL A 204 -1.95 -9.26 6.77
CA VAL A 204 -2.69 -9.06 8.04
C VAL A 204 -3.62 -7.84 7.96
N LEU A 205 -3.12 -6.73 7.40
CA LEU A 205 -3.87 -5.48 7.37
C LEU A 205 -4.99 -5.48 6.30
N THR A 206 -4.76 -6.11 5.17
CA THR A 206 -5.80 -6.29 4.14
C THR A 206 -6.86 -7.29 4.58
N HIS A 207 -6.49 -8.35 5.31
CA HIS A 207 -7.45 -9.28 5.92
C HIS A 207 -8.40 -8.57 6.90
N LEU A 208 -7.91 -7.63 7.71
CA LEU A 208 -8.77 -6.83 8.59
C LEU A 208 -9.84 -6.08 7.78
N VAL A 209 -9.46 -5.45 6.65
CA VAL A 209 -10.41 -4.75 5.76
C VAL A 209 -11.40 -5.72 5.10
N GLU A 210 -10.99 -6.96 4.83
CA GLU A 210 -11.89 -8.00 4.28
C GLU A 210 -12.94 -8.47 5.29
N ARG A 211 -12.58 -8.49 6.59
CA ARG A 211 -13.40 -9.12 7.63
C ARG A 211 -14.27 -8.14 8.42
N TYR A 212 -13.93 -6.86 8.43
CA TYR A 212 -14.60 -5.84 9.23
C TYR A 212 -15.01 -4.63 8.38
N ASP A 213 -16.21 -4.12 8.63
CA ASP A 213 -16.76 -2.93 7.96
C ASP A 213 -16.19 -1.64 8.56
N VAL A 214 -14.85 -1.52 8.50
CA VAL A 214 -14.15 -0.31 8.94
C VAL A 214 -14.21 0.77 7.86
N ASP A 215 -14.39 2.03 8.26
CA ASP A 215 -14.34 3.17 7.35
C ASP A 215 -12.92 3.48 6.89
N GLY A 216 -11.93 3.07 7.67
CA GLY A 216 -10.53 3.29 7.34
C GLY A 216 -9.55 2.36 8.04
N LEU A 217 -8.34 2.35 7.51
CA LEU A 217 -7.17 1.74 8.11
C LEU A 217 -6.16 2.86 8.43
N HIS A 218 -5.80 3.01 9.70
CA HIS A 218 -4.90 4.05 10.17
C HIS A 218 -3.55 3.47 10.56
N LEU A 219 -2.53 3.71 9.71
CA LEU A 219 -1.20 3.10 9.80
C LEU A 219 -0.30 3.87 10.77
N ASP A 220 0.02 3.31 11.92
CA ASP A 220 1.06 3.83 12.81
C ASP A 220 2.31 2.97 12.74
N ARG A 221 3.46 3.58 13.03
CA ARG A 221 4.78 2.94 12.96
C ARG A 221 5.03 2.23 11.63
N ILE A 222 4.43 2.74 10.56
CA ILE A 222 4.75 2.38 9.19
C ILE A 222 6.03 3.12 8.76
N ARG A 223 7.13 2.70 9.36
CA ARG A 223 8.45 3.35 9.29
C ARG A 223 9.50 2.50 9.98
N TYR A 224 10.76 2.88 9.85
CA TYR A 224 11.81 2.39 10.74
C TYR A 224 11.74 3.09 12.10
N PRO A 225 12.17 2.42 13.18
CA PRO A 225 12.22 3.04 14.51
C PRO A 225 13.29 4.14 14.57
N GLU A 226 13.04 5.16 15.36
CA GLU A 226 14.12 6.06 15.78
C GLU A 226 15.10 5.33 16.72
N ILE A 227 16.38 5.53 16.46
CA ILE A 227 17.42 5.03 17.36
C ILE A 227 17.53 6.00 18.53
N THR A 228 17.12 5.53 19.70
CA THR A 228 17.44 6.19 20.96
C THR A 228 18.40 5.29 21.74
N ILE A 229 19.65 5.69 21.87
CA ILE A 229 20.54 5.13 22.88
C ILE A 229 20.15 5.79 24.19
N ALA A 230 19.92 5.00 25.24
CA ALA A 230 19.48 5.52 26.54
C ALA A 230 20.37 6.70 26.98
N GLY A 231 19.81 7.92 26.99
CA GLY A 231 20.50 9.14 27.41
C GLY A 231 21.49 9.74 26.43
N GLN A 232 21.55 9.25 25.16
CA GLN A 232 22.46 9.80 24.15
C GLN A 232 21.75 9.96 22.78
N THR A 233 22.10 11.01 22.05
CA THR A 233 21.83 11.10 20.60
C THR A 233 22.58 9.99 19.87
N PRO A 234 22.03 9.43 18.76
CA PRO A 234 22.75 8.47 17.93
C PRO A 234 24.12 9.04 17.54
N THR A 235 25.17 8.29 17.86
CA THR A 235 26.53 8.69 17.50
C THR A 235 26.74 8.52 15.99
N SER A 236 27.66 9.31 15.43
CA SER A 236 28.17 9.10 14.07
C SER A 236 28.54 7.62 13.88
N GLY A 237 27.98 6.95 12.87
CA GLY A 237 28.19 5.53 12.62
C GLY A 237 27.06 4.61 13.09
N THR A 238 26.04 5.11 13.78
CA THR A 238 24.88 4.33 14.19
C THR A 238 23.69 4.56 13.24
N SER A 239 23.07 3.49 12.75
CA SER A 239 21.92 3.56 11.84
C SER A 239 21.03 2.32 12.03
N ILE A 240 19.86 2.29 11.40
CA ILE A 240 18.84 1.23 11.54
C ILE A 240 18.47 0.66 10.16
N GLY A 241 17.88 -0.53 10.10
CA GLY A 241 17.40 -1.16 8.88
C GLY A 241 18.36 -2.22 8.33
N TYR A 242 19.28 -2.73 9.15
CA TYR A 242 20.35 -3.65 8.73
C TYR A 242 19.97 -5.12 8.99
N ASN A 243 18.74 -5.51 8.63
CA ASN A 243 18.40 -6.93 8.56
C ASN A 243 19.25 -7.63 7.49
N GLU A 244 19.69 -8.86 7.74
CA GLU A 244 20.60 -9.59 6.83
C GLU A 244 20.01 -9.76 5.44
N THR A 245 18.75 -10.15 5.34
CA THR A 245 18.04 -10.31 4.06
C THR A 245 17.90 -8.97 3.34
N SER A 246 17.56 -7.87 4.05
CA SER A 246 17.48 -6.53 3.47
C SER A 246 18.80 -6.06 2.90
N VAL A 247 19.92 -6.26 3.65
CA VAL A 247 21.27 -5.91 3.20
C VAL A 247 21.70 -6.77 2.01
N ALA A 248 21.39 -8.08 2.04
CA ALA A 248 21.72 -8.98 0.93
C ALA A 248 21.02 -8.56 -0.38
N ARG A 249 19.71 -8.27 -0.32
CA ARG A 249 18.92 -7.77 -1.46
C ARG A 249 19.48 -6.45 -2.02
N PHE A 250 19.79 -5.51 -1.13
CA PHE A 250 20.41 -4.23 -1.52
C PHE A 250 21.75 -4.44 -2.23
N ASN A 251 22.62 -5.24 -1.65
CA ASN A 251 23.95 -5.54 -2.22
C ASN A 251 23.82 -6.21 -3.59
N GLN A 252 22.90 -7.17 -3.74
CA GLN A 252 22.61 -7.82 -5.00
C GLN A 252 22.13 -6.81 -6.06
N HIS A 253 21.15 -5.97 -5.69
CA HIS A 253 20.57 -4.98 -6.61
C HIS A 253 21.61 -3.98 -7.14
N TYR A 254 22.47 -3.49 -6.25
CA TYR A 254 23.50 -2.50 -6.64
C TYR A 254 24.86 -3.10 -7.02
N GLY A 255 24.96 -4.43 -7.13
CA GLY A 255 26.21 -5.13 -7.51
C GLY A 255 27.33 -4.89 -6.49
N ARG A 256 27.01 -4.84 -5.20
CA ARG A 256 27.95 -4.65 -4.12
C ARG A 256 28.44 -5.98 -3.55
N THR A 257 29.51 -5.94 -2.75
CA THR A 257 30.07 -7.13 -2.13
C THR A 257 29.06 -7.76 -1.16
N ALA A 258 28.77 -9.04 -1.35
CA ALA A 258 27.90 -9.80 -0.45
C ALA A 258 28.42 -9.78 0.99
N GLY A 259 27.50 -9.72 1.96
CA GLY A 259 27.83 -9.73 3.40
C GLY A 259 28.43 -8.44 3.95
N THR A 260 28.55 -7.37 3.13
CA THR A 260 29.01 -6.07 3.63
C THR A 260 27.83 -5.16 3.98
N ASN A 261 27.90 -4.50 5.14
CA ASN A 261 26.91 -3.51 5.51
C ASN A 261 27.13 -2.20 4.75
N PRO A 262 26.09 -1.60 4.15
CA PRO A 262 26.19 -0.26 3.57
C PRO A 262 26.52 0.78 4.65
N ALA A 263 27.26 1.84 4.25
CA ALA A 263 27.52 2.94 5.18
C ALA A 263 26.20 3.66 5.53
N GLN A 264 26.12 4.17 6.77
CA GLN A 264 24.90 4.86 7.27
C GLN A 264 24.49 6.06 6.42
N ASN A 265 25.44 6.74 5.81
CA ASN A 265 25.26 7.93 4.97
C ASN A 265 25.25 7.60 3.47
N ASP A 266 25.22 6.33 3.09
CA ASP A 266 25.11 5.92 1.70
C ASP A 266 23.74 6.36 1.14
N PRO A 267 23.69 7.25 0.14
CA PRO A 267 22.44 7.78 -0.37
C PRO A 267 21.56 6.71 -1.02
N LEU A 268 22.15 5.68 -1.65
CA LEU A 268 21.40 4.58 -2.25
C LEU A 268 20.76 3.70 -1.16
N TRP A 269 21.47 3.43 -0.07
CA TRP A 269 20.93 2.69 1.07
C TRP A 269 19.80 3.47 1.76
N ASN A 270 19.96 4.78 1.92
CA ASN A 270 18.92 5.63 2.49
C ASN A 270 17.67 5.65 1.62
N GLN A 271 17.82 5.72 0.30
CA GLN A 271 16.70 5.65 -0.64
C GLN A 271 16.07 4.27 -0.62
N TRP A 272 16.86 3.20 -0.67
CA TRP A 272 16.39 1.81 -0.58
C TRP A 272 15.44 1.61 0.60
N ARG A 273 15.81 2.06 1.79
CA ARG A 273 14.97 1.93 2.99
C ARG A 273 13.64 2.66 2.87
N ARG A 274 13.64 3.88 2.31
CA ARG A 274 12.40 4.62 2.01
C ARG A 274 11.52 3.86 1.02
N ASP A 275 12.12 3.31 -0.01
CA ASP A 275 11.41 2.56 -1.05
C ASP A 275 10.76 1.29 -0.48
N GLN A 276 11.44 0.58 0.45
CA GLN A 276 10.84 -0.60 1.09
C GLN A 276 9.60 -0.23 1.92
N VAL A 277 9.65 0.86 2.69
CA VAL A 277 8.46 1.34 3.43
C VAL A 277 7.36 1.76 2.47
N THR A 278 7.69 2.51 1.43
CA THR A 278 6.73 2.96 0.39
C THR A 278 6.06 1.77 -0.30
N ASN A 279 6.80 0.71 -0.62
CA ASN A 279 6.26 -0.49 -1.25
C ASN A 279 5.22 -1.19 -0.35
N VAL A 280 5.46 -1.27 0.96
CA VAL A 280 4.48 -1.82 1.90
C VAL A 280 3.22 -0.96 1.95
N VAL A 281 3.35 0.37 2.03
CA VAL A 281 2.20 1.29 2.00
C VAL A 281 1.40 1.13 0.71
N ARG A 282 2.07 1.09 -0.45
CA ARG A 282 1.42 0.89 -1.76
C ARG A 282 0.68 -0.45 -1.83
N ARG A 283 1.29 -1.53 -1.32
CA ARG A 283 0.68 -2.86 -1.28
C ARG A 283 -0.55 -2.89 -0.37
N ILE A 284 -0.49 -2.28 0.81
CA ILE A 284 -1.63 -2.15 1.73
C ILE A 284 -2.74 -1.32 1.07
N TYR A 285 -2.40 -0.16 0.49
CA TYR A 285 -3.37 0.71 -0.17
C TYR A 285 -4.13 -0.03 -1.27
N LEU A 286 -3.40 -0.56 -2.26
CA LEU A 286 -4.01 -1.25 -3.40
C LEU A 286 -4.76 -2.52 -3.00
N GLY A 287 -4.22 -3.30 -2.06
CA GLY A 287 -4.89 -4.49 -1.51
C GLY A 287 -6.20 -4.15 -0.82
N SER A 288 -6.19 -3.10 0.01
CA SER A 288 -7.37 -2.66 0.76
C SER A 288 -8.48 -2.12 -0.15
N ILE A 289 -8.14 -1.21 -1.09
CA ILE A 289 -9.14 -0.64 -2.01
C ILE A 289 -9.62 -1.64 -3.08
N ALA A 290 -8.89 -2.72 -3.32
CA ALA A 290 -9.36 -3.84 -4.15
C ALA A 290 -10.48 -4.64 -3.45
N ILE A 291 -10.46 -4.68 -2.12
CA ILE A 291 -11.48 -5.34 -1.27
C ILE A 291 -12.65 -4.39 -1.08
N ASN A 292 -12.39 -3.19 -0.56
CA ASN A 292 -13.39 -2.16 -0.33
C ASN A 292 -12.92 -0.82 -0.94
N PRO A 293 -13.44 -0.39 -2.10
CA PRO A 293 -13.04 0.87 -2.74
C PRO A 293 -13.27 2.11 -1.88
N GLN A 294 -14.16 2.05 -0.89
CA GLN A 294 -14.49 3.18 -0.02
C GLN A 294 -13.60 3.26 1.22
N VAL A 295 -12.86 2.20 1.58
CA VAL A 295 -11.98 2.22 2.75
C VAL A 295 -10.90 3.30 2.61
N LYS A 296 -10.69 4.06 3.66
CA LYS A 296 -9.75 5.20 3.70
C LYS A 296 -8.44 4.76 4.33
N ILE A 297 -7.34 4.94 3.62
CA ILE A 297 -6.01 4.65 4.16
C ILE A 297 -5.39 5.93 4.69
N SER A 298 -5.07 5.94 5.97
CA SER A 298 -4.48 7.08 6.66
C SER A 298 -3.23 6.68 7.45
N GLY A 299 -2.44 7.65 7.89
CA GLY A 299 -1.22 7.33 8.64
C GLY A 299 -0.88 8.32 9.73
N SER A 300 -0.39 7.80 10.87
CA SER A 300 0.31 8.55 11.92
C SER A 300 1.72 8.91 11.43
N LEU A 301 1.92 10.15 11.00
CA LEU A 301 3.12 10.56 10.28
C LEU A 301 4.05 11.38 11.17
N ILE A 302 5.34 11.15 11.04
CA ILE A 302 6.34 11.84 11.86
C ILE A 302 6.41 13.32 11.50
N ALA A 303 6.30 14.16 12.52
CA ALA A 303 6.41 15.60 12.48
C ALA A 303 7.32 16.13 13.62
N PHE A 304 8.50 15.51 13.78
CA PHE A 304 9.46 15.91 14.80
C PHE A 304 10.08 17.27 14.48
N GLY A 305 10.50 18.02 15.50
CA GLY A 305 11.12 19.34 15.33
C GLY A 305 10.23 20.37 14.62
N GLY A 306 10.85 21.33 13.94
CA GLY A 306 10.17 22.30 13.08
C GLY A 306 9.73 21.71 11.75
N GLY A 307 8.63 22.21 11.19
CA GLY A 307 8.17 21.83 9.86
C GLY A 307 9.08 22.34 8.73
N PRO A 308 9.15 21.64 7.59
CA PRO A 308 9.85 22.14 6.41
C PRO A 308 9.26 23.47 5.92
N THR A 309 10.10 24.33 5.40
CA THR A 309 9.68 25.64 4.86
C THR A 309 9.91 25.75 3.35
N THR A 310 10.60 24.77 2.75
CA THR A 310 10.83 24.66 1.30
C THR A 310 10.85 23.19 0.91
N GLU A 311 10.64 22.88 -0.37
CA GLU A 311 10.71 21.52 -0.90
C GLU A 311 12.06 20.84 -0.57
N ALA A 312 13.16 21.57 -0.74
CA ALA A 312 14.50 21.03 -0.43
C ALA A 312 14.69 20.74 1.07
N SER A 313 14.01 21.46 1.96
CA SER A 313 14.12 21.25 3.40
C SER A 313 13.36 20.02 3.90
N TRP A 314 12.47 19.41 3.08
CA TRP A 314 11.87 18.12 3.36
C TRP A 314 12.90 17.02 3.61
N ASN A 315 14.00 17.03 2.82
CA ASN A 315 15.07 16.05 2.97
C ASN A 315 15.80 16.13 4.33
N SER A 316 15.64 17.26 5.04
CA SER A 316 16.16 17.46 6.39
C SER A 316 15.14 17.17 7.49
N ALA A 317 13.89 16.88 7.14
CA ALA A 317 12.88 16.45 8.12
C ALA A 317 13.20 15.04 8.65
N GLU A 318 13.05 14.83 9.96
CA GLU A 318 13.35 13.53 10.59
C GLU A 318 12.47 12.39 10.05
N ALA A 319 11.28 12.69 9.56
CA ALA A 319 10.45 11.74 8.83
C ALA A 319 11.20 11.13 7.65
N TYR A 320 11.87 11.96 6.85
CA TYR A 320 12.56 11.54 5.64
C TYR A 320 13.88 10.83 5.90
N TRP A 321 14.78 11.43 6.71
CA TRP A 321 16.14 10.92 6.83
C TRP A 321 16.37 9.98 8.01
N ARG A 322 15.58 10.13 9.10
CA ARG A 322 15.82 9.40 10.36
C ARG A 322 15.04 8.11 10.46
N VAL A 323 13.77 8.14 10.05
CA VAL A 323 12.84 7.01 10.16
C VAL A 323 12.36 6.50 8.80
N TYR A 324 12.85 7.06 7.69
CA TYR A 324 12.58 6.64 6.32
C TYR A 324 11.08 6.59 5.97
N GLN A 325 10.31 7.52 6.52
CA GLN A 325 8.88 7.69 6.29
C GLN A 325 8.65 8.88 5.36
N ASP A 326 8.74 8.65 4.04
CA ASP A 326 8.54 9.70 3.03
C ASP A 326 7.05 9.91 2.74
N TRP A 327 6.30 10.35 3.76
CA TRP A 327 4.86 10.50 3.65
C TRP A 327 4.42 11.62 2.70
N ARG A 328 5.27 12.60 2.41
CA ARG A 328 5.01 13.57 1.36
C ARG A 328 4.86 12.87 0.02
N ALA A 329 5.82 12.00 -0.34
CA ALA A 329 5.77 11.22 -1.58
C ALA A 329 4.56 10.28 -1.62
N TRP A 330 4.14 9.69 -0.50
CA TRP A 330 2.94 8.83 -0.45
C TRP A 330 1.66 9.59 -0.75
N THR A 331 1.53 10.84 -0.22
CA THR A 331 0.39 11.72 -0.50
C THR A 331 0.39 12.16 -1.96
N GLU A 332 1.57 12.52 -2.50
CA GLU A 332 1.76 12.91 -3.90
C GLU A 332 1.52 11.75 -4.88
N GLU A 333 1.96 10.54 -4.53
CA GLU A 333 1.66 9.32 -5.29
C GLU A 333 0.17 8.96 -5.23
N GLY A 334 -0.52 9.29 -4.14
CA GLY A 334 -1.91 8.98 -3.91
C GLY A 334 -2.17 7.64 -3.23
N ILE A 335 -1.16 7.05 -2.58
CA ILE A 335 -1.27 5.80 -1.79
C ILE A 335 -1.60 6.04 -0.32
N LEU A 336 -2.03 7.26 0.00
CA LEU A 336 -2.51 7.65 1.32
C LEU A 336 -3.69 8.61 1.12
N ASP A 337 -4.89 8.23 1.59
CA ASP A 337 -6.09 9.07 1.46
C ASP A 337 -6.08 10.23 2.45
N ILE A 338 -5.54 10.01 3.65
CA ILE A 338 -5.46 11.01 4.72
C ILE A 338 -4.05 11.03 5.31
N ALA A 339 -3.33 12.12 5.12
CA ALA A 339 -2.09 12.37 5.83
C ALA A 339 -2.38 13.00 7.20
N ALA A 340 -1.97 12.34 8.29
CA ALA A 340 -2.18 12.78 9.66
C ALA A 340 -0.84 12.97 10.42
N PRO A 341 -0.07 14.04 10.14
CA PRO A 341 1.19 14.29 10.83
C PRO A 341 0.98 14.55 12.32
N MET A 342 1.74 13.87 13.16
CA MET A 342 1.74 13.97 14.61
C MET A 342 2.45 15.23 15.09
N ALA A 343 1.84 16.42 14.83
CA ALA A 343 2.39 17.71 15.19
C ALA A 343 2.15 18.00 16.70
N TYR A 344 2.63 17.12 17.58
CA TYR A 344 2.44 17.24 19.03
C TYR A 344 3.37 18.32 19.59
N LYS A 345 2.91 19.57 19.51
CA LYS A 345 3.66 20.76 19.89
C LYS A 345 3.03 21.47 21.09
N ALA A 346 3.86 21.83 22.07
CA ALA A 346 3.43 22.54 23.26
C ALA A 346 3.12 24.01 22.94
N GLU A 347 1.86 24.40 22.97
CA GLU A 347 1.37 25.76 22.68
C GLU A 347 1.92 26.82 23.64
N HIS A 348 2.10 26.45 24.91
CA HIS A 348 2.59 27.33 25.97
C HIS A 348 4.10 27.62 25.87
N THR A 349 4.83 26.95 25.02
CA THR A 349 6.29 27.10 24.89
C THR A 349 6.64 27.95 23.68
N ALA A 350 7.17 29.15 23.91
CA ALA A 350 7.44 30.14 22.86
C ALA A 350 8.35 29.62 21.72
N THR A 351 9.27 28.71 22.01
CA THR A 351 10.18 28.12 21.00
C THR A 351 9.59 26.93 20.25
N ILE A 352 8.50 26.33 20.78
CA ILE A 352 7.86 25.12 20.20
C ILE A 352 6.58 25.49 19.46
N ARG A 353 5.82 26.46 19.94
CA ARG A 353 4.58 26.92 19.27
C ARG A 353 4.76 27.20 17.77
N PRO A 354 5.83 27.89 17.30
CA PRO A 354 6.02 28.12 15.87
C PRO A 354 6.18 26.84 15.05
N GLN A 355 6.63 25.73 15.67
CA GLN A 355 6.76 24.45 14.98
C GLN A 355 5.40 23.84 14.61
N TRP A 356 4.35 24.12 15.41
CA TRP A 356 2.98 23.77 15.03
C TRP A 356 2.57 24.49 13.74
N ASP A 357 2.81 25.81 13.69
CA ASP A 357 2.42 26.63 12.54
C ASP A 357 3.19 26.20 11.27
N GLN A 358 4.48 25.89 11.40
CA GLN A 358 5.29 25.36 10.29
C GLN A 358 4.74 24.02 9.75
N TRP A 359 4.44 23.07 10.63
CA TRP A 359 3.86 21.80 10.22
C TRP A 359 2.44 21.95 9.67
N SER A 360 1.64 22.85 10.22
CA SER A 360 0.31 23.18 9.70
C SER A 360 0.40 23.74 8.27
N GLU A 361 1.29 24.70 8.05
CA GLU A 361 1.54 25.30 6.74
C GLU A 361 1.99 24.25 5.72
N TRP A 362 3.01 23.47 6.10
CA TRP A 362 3.54 22.41 5.24
C TRP A 362 2.46 21.38 4.85
N THR A 363 1.73 20.88 5.83
CA THR A 363 0.73 19.84 5.62
C THR A 363 -0.40 20.29 4.69
N LYS A 364 -0.92 21.52 4.90
CA LYS A 364 -1.97 22.11 4.05
C LYS A 364 -1.51 22.26 2.60
N ASN A 365 -0.25 22.66 2.40
CA ASN A 365 0.30 22.89 1.06
C ASN A 365 0.73 21.62 0.33
N HIS A 366 0.77 20.46 1.01
CA HIS A 366 1.16 19.17 0.44
C HIS A 366 0.06 18.11 0.52
N ALA A 367 -1.20 18.55 0.42
CA ALA A 367 -2.35 17.65 0.31
C ALA A 367 -2.42 16.98 -1.07
N TYR A 368 -1.89 17.64 -2.10
CA TYR A 368 -2.03 17.24 -3.50
C TYR A 368 -3.51 17.02 -3.84
N ASN A 369 -3.92 15.86 -4.30
CA ASN A 369 -5.33 15.51 -4.52
C ASN A 369 -5.85 14.54 -3.44
N ARG A 370 -5.40 14.70 -2.19
CA ARG A 370 -5.77 13.86 -1.05
C ARG A 370 -6.18 14.75 0.15
N SER A 371 -6.61 14.12 1.22
CA SER A 371 -6.94 14.81 2.47
C SER A 371 -5.74 14.92 3.39
N THR A 372 -5.69 16.01 4.14
CA THR A 372 -4.72 16.18 5.24
C THR A 372 -5.46 16.60 6.51
N ILE A 373 -5.08 16.03 7.64
CA ILE A 373 -5.57 16.41 8.96
C ILE A 373 -4.39 16.67 9.88
N LEU A 374 -4.55 17.60 10.83
CA LEU A 374 -3.46 17.94 11.74
C LEU A 374 -3.56 17.15 13.04
N GLY A 375 -2.53 16.38 13.37
CA GLY A 375 -2.43 15.65 14.63
C GLY A 375 -2.07 16.59 15.79
N GLN A 376 -3.03 16.85 16.66
CA GLN A 376 -2.87 17.69 17.85
C GLN A 376 -2.57 16.82 19.07
N GLY A 377 -1.57 17.22 19.88
CA GLY A 377 -1.19 16.52 21.09
C GLY A 377 -1.87 17.10 22.34
N GLY A 378 -2.95 16.50 22.82
CA GLY A 378 -3.54 16.79 24.12
C GLY A 378 -2.54 16.51 25.25
N LEU A 379 -1.74 15.47 25.10
CA LEU A 379 -0.72 15.03 26.04
C LEU A 379 0.39 16.06 26.34
N VAL A 380 0.49 17.13 25.55
CA VAL A 380 1.49 18.21 25.75
C VAL A 380 0.84 19.59 25.89
N ASN A 381 -0.49 19.66 25.90
CA ASN A 381 -1.22 20.93 25.93
C ASN A 381 -2.27 20.99 27.05
N ALA A 382 -2.39 22.15 27.70
CA ALA A 382 -3.58 22.50 28.44
C ALA A 382 -4.76 22.71 27.49
N ILE A 383 -5.99 22.63 27.98
CA ILE A 383 -7.21 22.79 27.15
C ILE A 383 -7.16 24.09 26.34
N GLU A 384 -6.77 25.20 26.93
CA GLU A 384 -6.64 26.49 26.24
C GLU A 384 -5.66 26.47 25.07
N GLY A 385 -4.56 25.77 25.24
CA GLY A 385 -3.55 25.56 24.17
C GLY A 385 -4.12 24.76 23.04
N SER A 386 -4.82 23.66 23.34
CA SER A 386 -5.49 22.83 22.33
C SER A 386 -6.52 23.64 21.53
N LEU A 387 -7.37 24.42 22.18
CA LEU A 387 -8.37 25.27 21.49
C LEU A 387 -7.71 26.27 20.52
N ARG A 388 -6.59 26.91 20.93
CA ARG A 388 -5.83 27.81 20.03
C ARG A 388 -5.28 27.08 18.80
N GLN A 389 -4.75 25.87 18.96
CA GLN A 389 -4.27 25.04 17.84
C GLN A 389 -5.42 24.64 16.92
N VAL A 390 -6.57 24.23 17.47
CA VAL A 390 -7.78 23.91 16.69
C VAL A 390 -8.21 25.09 15.81
N ARG A 391 -8.27 26.30 16.34
CA ARG A 391 -8.63 27.48 15.54
C ARG A 391 -7.68 27.69 14.36
N ARG A 392 -6.36 27.59 14.61
CA ARG A 392 -5.36 27.74 13.55
C ARG A 392 -5.37 26.58 12.55
N ALA A 393 -5.78 25.39 12.98
CA ALA A 393 -5.94 24.25 12.05
C ALA A 393 -6.96 24.56 10.95
N PHE A 394 -8.05 25.24 11.27
CA PHE A 394 -9.12 25.58 10.33
C PHE A 394 -8.94 26.93 9.60
N THR A 395 -7.85 27.64 9.81
CA THR A 395 -7.48 28.77 8.95
C THR A 395 -6.71 28.26 7.72
N PRO A 396 -6.80 28.92 6.56
CA PRO A 396 -6.00 28.53 5.40
C PRO A 396 -4.50 28.75 5.65
N SER A 397 -3.67 28.08 4.87
CA SER A 397 -2.25 28.37 4.74
C SER A 397 -2.02 29.73 4.09
N ALA A 398 -0.79 30.22 4.08
CA ALA A 398 -0.43 31.44 3.36
C ALA A 398 -0.70 31.34 1.83
N ALA A 399 -0.71 30.12 1.28
CA ALA A 399 -1.10 29.84 -0.11
C ALA A 399 -2.60 29.66 -0.33
N GLY A 400 -3.42 29.76 0.73
CA GLY A 400 -4.88 29.62 0.67
C GLY A 400 -5.39 28.19 0.83
N ASN A 401 -4.52 27.19 1.07
CA ASN A 401 -4.92 25.79 1.20
C ASN A 401 -5.45 25.47 2.62
N TYR A 402 -6.40 24.55 2.70
CA TYR A 402 -7.02 24.11 3.94
C TYR A 402 -6.62 22.67 4.31
N ALA A 403 -6.56 22.38 5.62
CA ALA A 403 -6.62 21.00 6.08
C ALA A 403 -8.08 20.52 6.09
N SER A 404 -8.28 19.23 5.84
CA SER A 404 -9.61 18.59 5.90
C SER A 404 -10.10 18.40 7.35
N GLY A 405 -9.30 18.73 8.35
CA GLY A 405 -9.66 18.62 9.76
C GLY A 405 -8.46 18.45 10.69
N LEU A 406 -8.73 17.84 11.82
CA LEU A 406 -7.69 17.50 12.80
C LEU A 406 -8.03 16.22 13.58
N SER A 407 -7.03 15.69 14.27
CA SER A 407 -7.17 14.58 15.20
C SER A 407 -6.44 14.87 16.52
N PHE A 408 -6.98 14.35 17.62
CA PHE A 408 -6.41 14.56 18.97
C PHE A 408 -5.74 13.29 19.49
N TYR A 409 -4.48 13.38 19.86
CA TYR A 409 -3.80 12.30 20.57
C TYR A 409 -3.69 12.67 22.07
N SER A 410 -4.37 11.97 22.94
CA SER A 410 -5.33 10.90 22.72
C SER A 410 -6.59 11.16 23.57
N MET A 411 -7.63 10.35 23.36
CA MET A 411 -8.84 10.42 24.20
C MET A 411 -8.51 10.22 25.68
N ALA A 412 -7.62 9.29 26.02
CA ALA A 412 -7.18 9.02 27.38
C ALA A 412 -6.32 10.14 27.97
N THR A 413 -5.54 10.86 27.14
CA THR A 413 -4.64 11.93 27.58
C THR A 413 -4.99 13.23 26.85
N SER A 414 -6.22 13.71 27.04
CA SER A 414 -6.80 14.84 26.30
C SER A 414 -6.25 16.21 26.73
N ASN A 415 -5.62 16.32 27.90
CA ASN A 415 -5.05 17.58 28.39
C ASN A 415 -4.05 17.36 29.53
N ILE A 416 -3.17 18.34 29.73
CA ILE A 416 -2.25 18.40 30.87
C ILE A 416 -2.36 19.77 31.58
N ALA A 417 -1.82 19.87 32.80
CA ALA A 417 -1.49 21.18 33.37
C ALA A 417 -0.28 21.76 32.60
N VAL A 418 -0.25 23.08 32.50
CA VAL A 418 0.94 23.77 31.99
C VAL A 418 2.10 23.43 32.90
N ALA A 419 2.99 22.55 32.45
CA ALA A 419 4.17 22.17 33.21
C ALA A 419 5.32 23.13 32.89
N ASN A 420 6.24 23.28 33.84
CA ASN A 420 7.47 24.05 33.63
C ASN A 420 8.43 23.42 32.61
N ASN A 421 8.19 22.16 32.24
CA ASN A 421 8.95 21.47 31.21
C ASN A 421 8.05 21.07 30.02
N PRO A 422 8.26 21.67 28.84
CA PRO A 422 7.42 21.47 27.67
C PRO A 422 7.50 20.08 27.03
N PHE A 423 8.48 19.25 27.42
CA PHE A 423 8.73 17.94 26.79
C PHE A 423 8.51 16.74 27.72
N SER A 424 8.24 16.97 28.99
CA SER A 424 7.95 15.89 29.90
C SER A 424 6.49 15.90 30.30
N ILE A 425 5.77 14.88 29.85
CA ILE A 425 4.70 14.33 30.68
C ILE A 425 5.39 14.03 32.00
N PRO A 426 4.99 14.63 33.15
CA PRO A 426 5.58 14.27 34.42
C PRO A 426 5.58 12.76 34.56
N ALA A 427 6.72 12.18 34.95
CA ALA A 427 6.85 10.73 35.06
C ALA A 427 5.68 10.18 35.92
N GLY A 428 4.87 9.30 35.35
CA GLY A 428 3.69 8.73 36.01
C GLY A 428 2.35 9.41 35.72
N GLN A 429 2.27 10.48 34.91
CA GLN A 429 0.97 11.02 34.45
C GLN A 429 0.56 10.38 33.14
N SER A 430 -0.20 9.29 33.23
CA SER A 430 -0.98 8.72 32.11
C SER A 430 -2.40 9.26 32.07
N THR A 431 -2.80 10.07 33.03
CA THR A 431 -4.18 10.57 33.15
C THR A 431 -4.24 12.07 32.86
N PRO A 432 -5.29 12.56 32.17
CA PRO A 432 -5.47 13.99 31.95
C PRO A 432 -5.67 14.71 33.28
N VAL A 433 -5.18 15.94 33.37
CA VAL A 433 -5.34 16.79 34.58
C VAL A 433 -6.82 17.17 34.84
N ARG A 434 -7.57 17.27 33.75
CA ARG A 434 -9.04 17.49 33.77
C ARG A 434 -9.72 16.35 33.05
N SER A 435 -10.95 16.03 33.44
CA SER A 435 -11.72 14.95 32.81
C SER A 435 -11.88 15.16 31.30
N PHE A 436 -12.13 14.09 30.57
CA PHE A 436 -12.47 14.19 29.15
C PHE A 436 -13.75 15.01 28.94
N ALA A 437 -14.74 14.88 29.84
CA ALA A 437 -15.98 15.69 29.78
C ALA A 437 -15.68 17.20 29.85
N GLU A 438 -14.68 17.61 30.62
CA GLU A 438 -14.25 19.01 30.70
C GLU A 438 -13.63 19.48 29.37
N PHE A 439 -12.80 18.62 28.72
CA PHE A 439 -12.23 18.88 27.40
C PHE A 439 -13.32 18.96 26.32
N ALA A 440 -14.27 18.01 26.33
CA ALA A 440 -15.40 17.99 25.40
C ALA A 440 -16.29 19.25 25.56
N SER A 441 -16.59 19.66 26.80
CA SER A 441 -17.32 20.88 27.08
C SER A 441 -16.59 22.13 26.55
N ALA A 442 -15.29 22.21 26.77
CA ALA A 442 -14.47 23.29 26.23
C ALA A 442 -14.51 23.37 24.70
N LEU A 443 -14.44 22.21 23.99
CA LEU A 443 -14.54 22.15 22.53
C LEU A 443 -15.92 22.65 22.03
N THR A 444 -17.01 22.25 22.70
CA THR A 444 -18.37 22.37 22.19
C THR A 444 -19.12 23.58 22.71
N THR A 445 -18.71 24.15 23.86
CA THR A 445 -19.32 25.33 24.50
C THR A 445 -18.33 26.47 24.78
N GLY A 446 -17.00 26.19 24.72
CA GLY A 446 -15.95 27.12 25.15
C GLY A 446 -15.85 27.29 26.69
N ARG A 447 -16.60 26.50 27.46
CA ARG A 447 -16.71 26.61 28.92
C ARG A 447 -16.42 25.29 29.63
N SER A 448 -16.16 25.39 30.92
CA SER A 448 -16.16 24.25 31.85
C SER A 448 -17.49 23.51 31.87
N VAL A 449 -17.51 22.27 32.35
CA VAL A 449 -18.75 21.48 32.50
C VAL A 449 -19.78 22.19 33.36
N ASP A 450 -19.36 22.85 34.44
CA ASP A 450 -20.22 23.62 35.33
C ASP A 450 -20.57 25.04 34.78
N GLY A 451 -20.05 25.42 33.61
CA GLY A 451 -20.27 26.71 32.96
C GLY A 451 -19.56 27.91 33.61
N THR A 452 -18.86 27.72 34.73
CA THR A 452 -18.30 28.82 35.52
C THR A 452 -17.01 29.41 34.93
N ARG A 453 -16.22 28.61 34.19
CA ARG A 453 -14.96 29.02 33.59
C ARG A 453 -15.07 29.11 32.08
N ALA A 454 -14.56 30.18 31.47
CA ALA A 454 -14.26 30.27 30.06
C ALA A 454 -12.84 29.77 29.79
N TYR A 455 -12.64 28.97 28.72
CA TYR A 455 -11.36 28.36 28.40
C TYR A 455 -10.47 29.18 27.46
N GLU A 456 -10.92 30.29 26.94
CA GLU A 456 -10.08 31.22 26.19
C GLU A 456 -10.18 32.61 26.77
N ASP A 457 -9.11 33.42 26.63
CA ASP A 457 -9.02 34.82 27.07
C ASP A 457 -10.01 35.79 26.37
N LEU A 458 -10.96 35.30 25.62
CA LEU A 458 -12.02 36.04 24.98
C LEU A 458 -13.18 36.26 25.97
N ALA A 459 -12.87 36.99 26.90
CA ALA A 459 -13.47 37.62 28.04
C ALA A 459 -14.97 37.42 28.32
N ALA A 460 -15.93 37.69 27.51
CA ALA A 460 -17.34 37.68 27.88
C ALA A 460 -18.20 36.63 27.20
N ASN A 461 -17.84 36.22 25.98
CA ASN A 461 -18.56 35.24 25.18
C ASN A 461 -17.58 34.30 24.49
N PRO A 462 -17.14 33.20 25.14
CA PRO A 462 -16.28 32.23 24.50
C PRO A 462 -17.01 31.60 23.31
N VAL A 463 -16.38 31.67 22.11
CA VAL A 463 -16.90 31.03 20.92
C VAL A 463 -16.36 29.58 20.89
N PRO A 464 -17.23 28.57 20.93
CA PRO A 464 -16.77 27.17 20.84
C PRO A 464 -16.07 26.90 19.54
N VAL A 465 -15.09 25.98 19.54
CA VAL A 465 -14.40 25.58 18.32
C VAL A 465 -15.22 24.57 17.51
N PHE A 466 -16.10 23.82 18.17
CA PHE A 466 -17.07 22.91 17.55
C PHE A 466 -18.51 23.30 17.95
N PRO A 467 -19.06 24.36 17.38
CA PRO A 467 -20.38 24.86 17.77
C PRO A 467 -21.55 23.97 17.36
N ALA A 468 -21.36 23.12 16.37
CA ALA A 468 -22.34 22.18 15.83
C ALA A 468 -21.63 20.87 15.37
N GLU A 469 -22.39 19.84 15.08
CA GLU A 469 -21.89 18.65 14.41
C GLU A 469 -21.31 19.02 13.04
N ALA A 470 -20.39 18.20 12.54
CA ALA A 470 -19.81 18.34 11.20
C ALA A 470 -19.80 16.99 10.50
N SER A 471 -20.10 16.98 9.20
CA SER A 471 -19.89 15.81 8.35
C SER A 471 -18.40 15.59 8.12
N VAL A 472 -18.00 14.35 7.86
CA VAL A 472 -16.68 14.06 7.29
C VAL A 472 -16.58 14.68 5.90
N PRO A 473 -15.39 15.14 5.48
CA PRO A 473 -15.19 15.66 4.14
C PRO A 473 -15.39 14.60 3.07
N ASP A 474 -16.01 14.98 1.96
CA ASP A 474 -16.05 14.14 0.77
C ASP A 474 -14.64 13.89 0.21
N MET A 475 -14.46 12.72 -0.39
CA MET A 475 -13.25 12.31 -1.08
C MET A 475 -13.57 12.02 -2.55
N PRO A 476 -13.48 13.02 -3.44
CA PRO A 476 -13.91 12.87 -4.84
C PRO A 476 -13.25 11.70 -5.58
N TRP A 477 -12.02 11.35 -5.23
CA TRP A 477 -11.33 10.18 -5.80
C TRP A 477 -11.93 8.83 -5.37
N LYS A 478 -12.82 8.80 -4.36
CA LYS A 478 -13.58 7.62 -3.91
C LYS A 478 -15.06 7.71 -4.27
N SER A 479 -15.71 8.85 -4.04
CA SER A 479 -17.13 9.05 -4.29
C SER A 479 -17.47 9.20 -5.79
N HIS A 480 -16.57 9.82 -6.55
CA HIS A 480 -16.73 10.06 -7.99
C HIS A 480 -15.41 9.79 -8.74
N PRO A 481 -14.88 8.56 -8.70
CA PRO A 481 -13.55 8.26 -9.23
C PRO A 481 -13.49 8.46 -10.75
N VAL A 482 -12.46 9.19 -11.18
CA VAL A 482 -12.14 9.39 -12.61
C VAL A 482 -10.90 8.57 -13.02
N ALA A 483 -10.21 7.98 -12.07
CA ALA A 483 -9.02 7.16 -12.25
C ALA A 483 -9.24 5.74 -11.76
N GLY A 484 -8.47 4.79 -12.30
CA GLY A 484 -8.40 3.43 -11.80
C GLY A 484 -6.97 3.06 -11.39
N HIS A 485 -6.77 1.82 -11.01
CA HIS A 485 -5.51 1.35 -10.46
C HIS A 485 -5.14 -0.03 -11.03
N VAL A 486 -3.84 -0.35 -11.00
CA VAL A 486 -3.32 -1.67 -11.38
C VAL A 486 -2.42 -2.18 -10.26
N MET A 487 -2.52 -3.47 -9.96
CA MET A 487 -1.55 -4.19 -9.12
C MET A 487 -1.32 -5.60 -9.65
N GLY A 488 -0.20 -6.19 -9.30
CA GLY A 488 0.10 -7.58 -9.65
C GLY A 488 1.43 -8.04 -9.10
N PHE A 489 1.79 -9.26 -9.48
CA PHE A 489 3.05 -9.88 -9.13
C PHE A 489 3.81 -10.26 -10.39
N VAL A 490 5.13 -10.13 -10.35
CA VAL A 490 6.01 -10.52 -11.45
C VAL A 490 6.78 -11.78 -11.08
N ARG A 491 6.74 -12.76 -11.98
CA ARG A 491 7.55 -13.99 -11.93
C ARG A 491 8.39 -14.11 -13.19
N ASP A 492 9.56 -14.71 -13.05
CA ASP A 492 10.40 -15.06 -14.20
C ASP A 492 9.93 -16.35 -14.87
N GLU A 493 10.64 -16.77 -15.92
CA GLU A 493 10.39 -17.98 -16.69
C GLU A 493 10.47 -19.29 -15.86
N ALA A 494 11.20 -19.27 -14.75
CA ALA A 494 11.29 -20.38 -13.79
C ALA A 494 10.22 -20.30 -12.67
N GLY A 495 9.30 -19.32 -12.74
CA GLY A 495 8.28 -19.08 -11.72
C GLY A 495 8.80 -18.42 -10.45
N GLN A 496 10.07 -17.97 -10.42
CA GLN A 496 10.64 -17.26 -9.28
C GLN A 496 10.19 -15.81 -9.26
N VAL A 497 10.09 -15.23 -8.08
CA VAL A 497 9.73 -13.81 -7.95
C VAL A 497 10.80 -12.90 -8.55
N VAL A 498 10.39 -11.89 -9.28
CA VAL A 498 11.29 -10.85 -9.79
C VAL A 498 11.41 -9.74 -8.75
N ASP A 499 12.48 -9.78 -7.98
CA ASP A 499 12.80 -8.78 -6.96
C ASP A 499 13.48 -7.55 -7.58
N THR A 500 13.04 -6.36 -7.20
CA THR A 500 13.62 -5.06 -7.65
C THR A 500 13.74 -4.89 -9.17
N GLY A 501 12.93 -5.63 -9.94
CA GLY A 501 12.81 -5.44 -11.38
C GLY A 501 12.16 -4.09 -11.68
N ALA A 502 12.74 -3.31 -12.61
CA ALA A 502 12.12 -2.07 -13.03
C ALA A 502 10.78 -2.37 -13.75
N VAL A 503 9.74 -1.62 -13.41
CA VAL A 503 8.40 -1.75 -13.98
C VAL A 503 7.98 -0.45 -14.63
N ASN A 504 7.43 -0.55 -15.84
CA ASN A 504 6.77 0.55 -16.54
C ASN A 504 5.35 0.11 -16.93
N ILE A 505 4.34 0.78 -16.39
CA ILE A 505 2.93 0.60 -16.73
C ILE A 505 2.58 1.74 -17.68
N ALA A 506 2.33 1.45 -18.96
CA ALA A 506 2.11 2.48 -19.99
C ALA A 506 0.78 2.28 -20.71
N ARG A 507 0.04 3.37 -20.88
CA ARG A 507 -1.23 3.39 -21.60
C ARG A 507 -0.99 3.29 -23.11
N GLU A 508 -1.74 2.42 -23.77
CA GLU A 508 -1.70 2.25 -25.23
C GLU A 508 -2.90 2.90 -25.92
N ALA A 509 -4.07 2.78 -25.32
CA ALA A 509 -5.31 3.28 -25.92
C ALA A 509 -6.32 3.74 -24.86
N GLY A 510 -7.26 4.58 -25.27
CA GLY A 510 -8.37 5.10 -24.47
C GLY A 510 -8.77 6.51 -24.91
N ALA A 511 -9.85 7.03 -24.35
CA ALA A 511 -10.27 8.42 -24.52
C ALA A 511 -9.24 9.40 -23.92
N ASP A 512 -9.38 10.68 -24.15
CA ASP A 512 -8.49 11.70 -23.56
C ASP A 512 -8.42 11.53 -22.03
N PRO A 513 -7.21 11.57 -21.45
CA PRO A 513 -7.02 11.35 -20.02
C PRO A 513 -7.76 12.43 -19.21
N PRO A 514 -8.56 12.06 -18.20
CA PRO A 514 -9.11 13.02 -17.26
C PRO A 514 -8.01 13.81 -16.54
N PRO A 515 -8.27 15.06 -16.08
CA PRO A 515 -7.35 15.80 -15.23
C PRO A 515 -6.93 15.00 -13.99
N ALA A 516 -5.73 15.25 -13.49
CA ALA A 516 -5.16 14.58 -12.31
C ALA A 516 -4.99 13.05 -12.44
N THR A 517 -5.03 12.49 -13.66
CA THR A 517 -4.74 11.08 -13.93
C THR A 517 -3.38 10.89 -14.59
N ARG A 518 -2.81 9.68 -14.45
CA ARG A 518 -1.54 9.29 -15.05
C ARG A 518 -1.75 8.37 -16.23
N THR A 519 -0.93 8.52 -17.25
CA THR A 519 -0.91 7.59 -18.41
C THR A 519 0.30 6.66 -18.39
N THR A 520 1.25 6.93 -17.51
CA THR A 520 2.45 6.12 -17.33
C THR A 520 2.87 6.13 -15.86
N ILE A 521 3.27 4.98 -15.35
CA ILE A 521 3.90 4.84 -14.03
C ILE A 521 5.20 4.06 -14.21
N VAL A 522 6.26 4.59 -13.63
CA VAL A 522 7.56 3.93 -13.54
C VAL A 522 7.86 3.62 -12.09
N GLY A 523 8.23 2.39 -11.79
CA GLY A 523 8.53 1.92 -10.45
C GLY A 523 9.40 0.67 -10.48
N ALA A 524 9.34 -0.10 -9.42
CA ALA A 524 10.03 -1.38 -9.31
C ALA A 524 9.15 -2.38 -8.54
N THR A 525 9.40 -3.68 -8.76
CA THR A 525 8.82 -4.73 -7.93
C THR A 525 9.42 -4.70 -6.52
N ASP A 526 8.63 -5.08 -5.52
CA ASP A 526 9.14 -5.35 -4.17
C ASP A 526 9.84 -6.72 -4.09
N GLY A 527 10.31 -7.11 -2.90
CA GLY A 527 10.98 -8.39 -2.68
C GLY A 527 10.10 -9.62 -2.86
N GLY A 528 8.78 -9.44 -2.89
CA GLY A 528 7.78 -10.47 -3.20
C GLY A 528 7.36 -10.48 -4.67
N GLY A 529 7.95 -9.61 -5.49
CA GLY A 529 7.56 -9.42 -6.89
C GLY A 529 6.33 -8.53 -7.09
N PHE A 530 5.79 -7.93 -6.04
CA PHE A 530 4.63 -7.05 -6.13
C PHE A 530 4.97 -5.74 -6.84
N TYR A 531 4.07 -5.29 -7.71
CA TYR A 531 4.09 -3.97 -8.33
C TYR A 531 2.70 -3.35 -8.31
N GLY A 532 2.63 -2.03 -8.40
CA GLY A 532 1.36 -1.34 -8.47
C GLY A 532 1.46 0.08 -9.00
N GLY A 533 0.33 0.56 -9.52
CA GLY A 533 0.15 1.91 -10.02
C GLY A 533 -1.21 2.46 -9.66
N VAL A 534 -1.24 3.70 -9.21
CA VAL A 534 -2.45 4.39 -8.77
C VAL A 534 -2.77 5.60 -9.65
N ASP A 535 -4.02 6.02 -9.62
CA ASP A 535 -4.54 7.19 -10.35
C ASP A 535 -4.28 7.15 -11.87
N LEU A 536 -4.43 5.97 -12.47
CA LEU A 536 -4.29 5.76 -13.90
C LEU A 536 -5.56 6.21 -14.65
N ALA A 537 -5.38 6.87 -15.79
CA ALA A 537 -6.48 7.21 -16.69
C ALA A 537 -7.15 5.93 -17.22
N PRO A 538 -8.48 5.85 -17.33
CA PRO A 538 -9.15 4.70 -17.93
C PRO A 538 -8.63 4.41 -19.34
N GLY A 539 -8.45 3.12 -19.67
CA GLY A 539 -7.93 2.70 -20.97
C GLY A 539 -7.16 1.40 -20.89
N THR A 540 -6.55 1.03 -22.00
CA THR A 540 -5.77 -0.20 -22.14
C THR A 540 -4.30 0.06 -21.89
N TYR A 541 -3.65 -0.81 -21.11
CA TYR A 541 -2.28 -0.67 -20.65
C TYR A 541 -1.45 -1.92 -20.91
N ARG A 542 -0.15 -1.73 -21.12
CA ARG A 542 0.86 -2.79 -21.06
C ARG A 542 1.84 -2.56 -19.92
N VAL A 543 2.39 -3.67 -19.47
CA VAL A 543 3.42 -3.68 -18.42
C VAL A 543 4.74 -4.13 -19.03
N THR A 544 5.77 -3.31 -18.88
CA THR A 544 7.14 -3.68 -19.22
C THR A 544 7.91 -3.92 -17.94
N VAL A 545 8.53 -5.08 -17.81
CA VAL A 545 9.38 -5.46 -16.68
C VAL A 545 10.82 -5.63 -17.16
N THR A 546 11.77 -5.07 -16.42
CA THR A 546 13.21 -5.27 -16.65
C THR A 546 13.82 -5.90 -15.41
N PRO A 547 13.95 -7.24 -15.34
CA PRO A 547 14.62 -7.89 -14.22
C PRO A 547 16.09 -7.47 -14.14
N LEU A 548 16.67 -7.58 -12.96
CA LEU A 548 18.05 -7.18 -12.74
C LEU A 548 19.02 -7.96 -13.64
N GLY A 549 19.74 -7.25 -14.48
CA GLY A 549 20.74 -7.83 -15.40
C GLY A 549 20.18 -8.59 -16.61
N GLN A 550 18.85 -8.55 -16.81
CA GLN A 550 18.18 -9.19 -17.95
C GLN A 550 17.60 -8.13 -18.91
N PRO A 551 17.28 -8.52 -20.16
CA PRO A 551 16.58 -7.63 -21.09
C PRO A 551 15.15 -7.34 -20.63
N ALA A 552 14.62 -6.20 -21.07
CA ALA A 552 13.23 -5.85 -20.83
C ALA A 552 12.27 -6.86 -21.47
N TYR A 553 11.15 -7.09 -20.79
CA TYR A 553 10.01 -7.87 -21.28
C TYR A 553 8.77 -7.02 -21.22
N THR A 554 8.10 -6.84 -22.36
CA THR A 554 6.80 -6.18 -22.43
C THR A 554 5.72 -7.26 -22.62
N THR A 555 4.68 -7.23 -21.80
CA THR A 555 3.60 -8.22 -21.87
C THR A 555 2.92 -8.18 -23.24
N ALA A 556 2.68 -9.33 -23.83
CA ALA A 556 1.83 -9.45 -25.02
C ALA A 556 0.34 -9.23 -24.65
N CYS A 557 -0.08 -9.65 -23.46
CA CYS A 557 -1.36 -9.25 -22.89
C CYS A 557 -1.36 -7.75 -22.58
N ALA A 558 -2.50 -7.11 -22.88
CA ALA A 558 -2.84 -5.80 -22.33
C ALA A 558 -3.85 -5.97 -21.19
N THR A 559 -3.97 -4.97 -20.35
CA THR A 559 -4.96 -4.92 -19.27
C THR A 559 -5.75 -3.63 -19.32
N ASP A 560 -7.06 -3.70 -19.02
CA ASP A 560 -7.91 -2.53 -18.99
C ASP A 560 -7.97 -1.95 -17.59
N VAL A 561 -7.79 -0.64 -17.50
CA VAL A 561 -7.98 0.17 -16.29
C VAL A 561 -9.33 0.86 -16.38
N ILE A 562 -10.15 0.67 -15.35
CA ILE A 562 -11.50 1.21 -15.22
C ILE A 562 -11.53 2.13 -14.02
N ALA A 563 -12.16 3.31 -14.14
CA ALA A 563 -12.29 4.27 -13.05
C ALA A 563 -12.93 3.62 -11.80
N GLY A 564 -12.37 3.90 -10.63
CA GLY A 564 -12.83 3.38 -9.34
C GLY A 564 -12.49 1.92 -9.06
N GLN A 565 -11.75 1.25 -9.94
CA GLN A 565 -11.42 -0.17 -9.78
C GLN A 565 -9.90 -0.39 -9.67
N VAL A 566 -9.53 -1.44 -8.95
CA VAL A 566 -8.19 -2.00 -8.95
C VAL A 566 -8.15 -3.21 -9.87
N ARG A 567 -7.38 -3.13 -10.93
CA ARG A 567 -7.15 -4.27 -11.82
C ARG A 567 -5.96 -5.08 -11.33
N ARG A 568 -6.19 -6.35 -10.98
CA ARG A 568 -5.09 -7.29 -10.75
C ARG A 568 -4.59 -7.82 -12.11
N PHE A 569 -3.28 -7.68 -12.35
CA PHE A 569 -2.61 -8.11 -13.55
C PHE A 569 -1.24 -8.71 -13.21
N ASP A 570 -1.23 -10.03 -12.99
CA ASP A 570 0.00 -10.76 -12.69
C ASP A 570 0.79 -10.98 -14.00
N VAL A 571 2.10 -10.85 -13.94
CA VAL A 571 3.01 -10.99 -15.09
C VAL A 571 3.94 -12.16 -14.87
N THR A 572 3.89 -13.15 -15.77
CA THR A 572 4.94 -14.15 -15.90
C THR A 572 5.77 -13.80 -17.15
N ILE A 573 7.06 -13.64 -16.96
CA ILE A 573 7.97 -13.40 -18.09
C ILE A 573 8.02 -14.67 -18.90
N ASP A 574 7.63 -14.56 -20.16
CA ASP A 574 7.69 -15.63 -21.14
C ASP A 574 8.14 -15.00 -22.47
N ARG A 575 9.28 -15.45 -22.98
CA ARG A 575 9.89 -14.85 -24.18
C ARG A 575 9.72 -15.71 -25.42
N GLU A 576 9.15 -16.90 -25.25
CA GLU A 576 8.98 -17.87 -26.32
C GLU A 576 7.51 -18.04 -26.64
N ALA A 577 7.15 -17.81 -27.91
CA ALA A 577 5.80 -18.05 -28.37
C ALA A 577 5.55 -19.58 -28.53
N PRO A 578 4.30 -20.03 -28.33
CA PRO A 578 3.97 -21.44 -28.48
C PRO A 578 4.28 -21.96 -29.88
N THR A 579 4.52 -23.25 -29.99
CA THR A 579 4.69 -23.96 -31.25
C THR A 579 3.43 -24.74 -31.62
N VAL A 580 3.18 -24.93 -32.92
CA VAL A 580 2.04 -25.71 -33.39
C VAL A 580 2.43 -26.52 -34.62
N VAL A 581 2.12 -27.81 -34.57
CA VAL A 581 2.24 -28.75 -35.71
C VAL A 581 0.85 -29.25 -36.04
N LEU A 582 0.48 -29.22 -37.31
CA LEU A 582 -0.86 -29.62 -37.74
C LEU A 582 -0.83 -30.34 -39.10
N GLY A 583 -1.86 -31.13 -39.34
CA GLY A 583 -2.12 -31.79 -40.60
C GLY A 583 -3.61 -31.92 -40.87
N ALA A 584 -3.98 -32.03 -42.13
CA ALA A 584 -5.35 -32.28 -42.56
C ALA A 584 -5.45 -33.59 -43.35
N SER A 585 -6.54 -34.31 -43.16
CA SER A 585 -6.83 -35.54 -43.93
C SER A 585 -8.33 -35.70 -44.17
N PRO A 586 -8.78 -35.90 -45.43
CA PRO A 586 -8.00 -35.84 -46.68
C PRO A 586 -7.56 -34.42 -47.01
N ARG A 587 -6.46 -34.26 -47.80
CA ARG A 587 -6.01 -32.95 -48.33
C ARG A 587 -6.62 -32.63 -49.71
N GLU A 588 -7.21 -33.63 -50.33
CA GLU A 588 -7.93 -33.46 -51.60
C GLU A 588 -9.35 -33.98 -51.48
N LEU A 589 -10.31 -33.18 -51.95
CA LEU A 589 -11.73 -33.51 -51.94
C LEU A 589 -12.16 -33.86 -53.40
N TRP A 590 -12.15 -35.16 -53.68
CA TRP A 590 -12.48 -35.72 -55.00
C TRP A 590 -13.51 -36.83 -54.90
N PRO A 591 -14.45 -36.93 -55.85
CA PRO A 591 -14.72 -36.00 -56.95
C PRO A 591 -15.51 -34.75 -56.51
N PRO A 592 -15.52 -33.65 -57.28
CA PRO A 592 -16.31 -32.47 -56.99
C PRO A 592 -17.82 -32.74 -57.26
N ASN A 593 -18.48 -33.30 -56.28
CA ASN A 593 -19.82 -33.87 -56.38
C ASN A 593 -20.84 -33.17 -55.45
N HIS A 594 -20.54 -32.00 -54.95
CA HIS A 594 -21.37 -31.19 -54.02
C HIS A 594 -21.66 -31.84 -52.67
N ARG A 595 -20.92 -32.90 -52.30
CA ARG A 595 -21.07 -33.53 -50.98
C ARG A 595 -20.19 -32.83 -49.93
N THR A 596 -20.70 -32.77 -48.69
CA THR A 596 -19.89 -32.39 -47.56
C THR A 596 -18.99 -33.55 -47.13
N VAL A 597 -17.71 -33.30 -47.01
CA VAL A 597 -16.69 -34.23 -46.54
C VAL A 597 -16.11 -33.72 -45.25
N ASN A 598 -16.10 -34.55 -44.21
CA ASN A 598 -15.42 -34.24 -42.97
C ASN A 598 -13.92 -34.38 -43.15
N VAL A 599 -13.21 -33.27 -43.10
CA VAL A 599 -11.72 -33.26 -43.06
C VAL A 599 -11.27 -33.26 -41.61
N THR A 600 -10.47 -34.22 -41.22
CA THR A 600 -9.86 -34.24 -39.88
C THR A 600 -8.66 -33.30 -39.87
N LEU A 601 -8.76 -32.21 -39.10
CA LEU A 601 -7.65 -31.34 -38.79
C LEU A 601 -7.08 -31.76 -37.42
N ALA A 602 -5.88 -32.31 -37.42
CA ALA A 602 -5.25 -32.81 -36.19
C ALA A 602 -3.84 -32.27 -36.02
N GLY A 603 -3.38 -32.17 -34.77
CA GLY A 603 -2.07 -31.65 -34.46
C GLY A 603 -1.79 -31.56 -32.97
N ALA A 604 -0.70 -30.88 -32.64
CA ALA A 604 -0.29 -30.60 -31.28
C ALA A 604 0.21 -29.16 -31.16
N ALA A 605 -0.19 -28.54 -30.07
CA ALA A 605 0.31 -27.26 -29.61
C ALA A 605 1.23 -27.47 -28.40
N GLU A 606 2.40 -26.84 -28.36
CA GLU A 606 3.36 -26.99 -27.27
C GLU A 606 3.89 -25.63 -26.85
N ASP A 607 3.96 -25.43 -25.53
CA ASP A 607 4.59 -24.28 -24.86
C ASP A 607 5.19 -24.73 -23.53
N ALA A 608 6.51 -24.56 -23.39
CA ALA A 608 7.24 -24.90 -22.17
C ALA A 608 7.27 -23.81 -21.12
N GLY A 609 6.89 -22.58 -21.50
CA GLY A 609 6.89 -21.41 -20.64
C GLY A 609 5.63 -21.33 -19.76
N THR A 610 4.68 -20.47 -20.16
CA THR A 610 3.44 -20.26 -19.39
C THR A 610 2.36 -21.31 -19.66
N GLY A 611 2.56 -22.15 -20.66
CA GLY A 611 1.63 -23.18 -21.10
C GLY A 611 0.49 -22.66 -21.98
N ILE A 612 -0.16 -23.56 -22.70
CA ILE A 612 -1.21 -23.26 -23.66
C ILE A 612 -2.46 -22.74 -22.94
N ASP A 613 -2.93 -21.56 -23.32
CA ASP A 613 -4.22 -21.01 -22.91
C ASP A 613 -5.34 -21.53 -23.81
N SER A 614 -5.17 -21.36 -25.11
CA SER A 614 -6.22 -21.75 -26.08
C SER A 614 -5.67 -22.18 -27.43
N VAL A 615 -6.43 -23.05 -28.10
CA VAL A 615 -6.25 -23.44 -29.49
C VAL A 615 -7.51 -23.07 -30.27
N SER A 616 -7.42 -22.11 -31.18
CA SER A 616 -8.54 -21.62 -31.98
C SER A 616 -8.39 -22.02 -33.45
N PHE A 617 -9.51 -22.18 -34.12
CA PHE A 617 -9.59 -22.70 -35.48
C PHE A 617 -10.32 -21.70 -36.37
N ARG A 618 -9.81 -21.54 -37.60
CA ARG A 618 -10.47 -20.71 -38.62
C ARG A 618 -10.42 -21.40 -39.94
N VAL A 619 -11.54 -21.43 -40.65
CA VAL A 619 -11.64 -21.95 -42.01
C VAL A 619 -11.80 -20.80 -42.96
N LEU A 620 -10.87 -20.66 -43.91
CA LEU A 620 -10.94 -19.69 -44.99
C LEU A 620 -11.23 -20.43 -46.29
N ASP A 621 -12.33 -20.12 -46.91
CA ASP A 621 -12.75 -20.64 -48.22
C ASP A 621 -12.40 -19.62 -49.30
N GLU A 622 -11.72 -19.99 -50.35
CA GLU A 622 -11.37 -19.13 -51.47
C GLU A 622 -12.61 -18.44 -52.08
N TYR A 623 -13.77 -19.09 -52.04
CA TYR A 623 -15.02 -18.54 -52.56
C TYR A 623 -15.84 -17.80 -51.49
N GLY A 624 -15.48 -17.87 -50.23
CA GLY A 624 -16.17 -17.27 -49.10
C GLY A 624 -17.56 -17.86 -48.79
N LEU A 625 -17.83 -19.08 -49.28
CA LEU A 625 -19.17 -19.71 -49.17
C LEU A 625 -19.27 -20.73 -48.03
N VAL A 626 -18.19 -21.41 -47.68
CA VAL A 626 -18.15 -22.50 -46.68
C VAL A 626 -17.08 -22.23 -45.68
N GLN A 627 -17.44 -21.60 -44.57
CA GLN A 627 -16.55 -21.27 -43.47
C GLN A 627 -17.16 -21.72 -42.13
N PRO A 628 -17.15 -23.05 -41.89
CA PRO A 628 -17.78 -23.57 -40.67
C PRO A 628 -17.03 -23.05 -39.40
N GLU A 629 -17.82 -22.67 -38.38
CA GLU A 629 -17.27 -22.34 -37.08
C GLU A 629 -16.81 -23.62 -36.37
N VAL A 630 -15.62 -23.56 -35.76
CA VAL A 630 -15.05 -24.65 -34.96
C VAL A 630 -14.78 -24.11 -33.58
N ALA A 631 -15.32 -24.78 -32.57
CA ALA A 631 -15.16 -24.37 -31.18
C ALA A 631 -13.68 -24.39 -30.76
N PRO A 632 -13.19 -23.37 -30.06
CA PRO A 632 -11.83 -23.38 -29.54
C PRO A 632 -11.66 -24.43 -28.42
N ILE A 633 -10.44 -24.89 -28.23
CA ILE A 633 -10.05 -25.77 -27.14
C ILE A 633 -9.34 -24.94 -26.09
N SER A 634 -9.77 -25.07 -24.82
CA SER A 634 -9.04 -24.48 -23.69
C SER A 634 -7.82 -25.36 -23.37
N GLY A 635 -6.64 -24.75 -23.33
CA GLY A 635 -5.39 -25.42 -22.98
C GLY A 635 -5.20 -25.61 -21.49
N GLY A 636 -5.88 -24.80 -20.65
CA GLY A 636 -5.80 -24.87 -19.19
C GLY A 636 -4.41 -24.63 -18.61
N GLY A 637 -3.46 -24.12 -19.41
CA GLY A 637 -2.05 -23.94 -19.04
C GLY A 637 -1.23 -25.22 -19.12
N LEU A 638 -1.69 -26.21 -19.84
CA LEU A 638 -0.91 -27.43 -20.09
C LEU A 638 0.27 -27.10 -21.02
N PRO A 639 1.44 -27.76 -20.82
CA PRO A 639 2.59 -27.54 -21.70
C PRO A 639 2.39 -28.14 -23.09
N ARG A 640 1.39 -29.02 -23.27
CA ARG A 640 1.03 -29.61 -24.53
C ARG A 640 -0.47 -29.89 -24.61
N VAL A 641 -1.07 -29.54 -25.75
CA VAL A 641 -2.46 -29.81 -26.10
C VAL A 641 -2.51 -30.47 -27.47
N ASP A 642 -2.90 -31.75 -27.51
CA ASP A 642 -3.21 -32.45 -28.74
C ASP A 642 -4.64 -32.18 -29.16
N PHE A 643 -4.89 -31.95 -30.44
CA PHE A 643 -6.20 -31.65 -30.97
C PHE A 643 -6.55 -32.46 -32.20
N SER A 644 -7.86 -32.74 -32.36
CA SER A 644 -8.42 -33.40 -33.57
C SER A 644 -9.83 -32.92 -33.78
N GLN A 645 -10.06 -32.21 -34.89
CA GLN A 645 -11.35 -31.59 -35.24
C GLN A 645 -11.83 -32.10 -36.58
N ALA A 646 -13.11 -32.47 -36.66
CA ALA A 646 -13.76 -32.83 -37.92
C ALA A 646 -14.40 -31.59 -38.55
N ILE A 647 -13.83 -31.13 -39.64
CA ILE A 647 -14.26 -29.90 -40.31
C ILE A 647 -15.06 -30.27 -41.56
N PRO A 648 -16.38 -29.89 -41.64
CA PRO A 648 -17.20 -30.21 -42.81
C PRO A 648 -16.90 -29.22 -43.94
N LEU A 649 -16.28 -29.70 -44.97
CA LEU A 649 -15.98 -28.95 -46.18
C LEU A 649 -16.75 -29.50 -47.40
N GLU A 650 -17.11 -28.66 -48.31
CA GLU A 650 -17.88 -29.04 -49.48
C GLU A 650 -16.99 -29.37 -50.69
N ALA A 651 -17.17 -30.55 -51.26
CA ALA A 651 -16.45 -30.96 -52.44
C ALA A 651 -17.09 -30.37 -53.70
N THR A 652 -16.97 -29.03 -53.83
CA THR A 652 -17.46 -28.25 -54.99
C THR A 652 -16.43 -27.26 -55.45
N ARG A 653 -16.43 -26.97 -56.74
CA ARG A 653 -15.64 -25.91 -57.35
C ARG A 653 -16.40 -25.27 -58.53
N ALA A 654 -16.03 -24.03 -58.86
CA ALA A 654 -16.53 -23.40 -60.06
C ALA A 654 -15.94 -24.01 -61.31
N GLY A 655 -16.73 -24.27 -62.35
CA GLY A 655 -16.26 -24.88 -63.59
C GLY A 655 -15.18 -24.07 -64.34
N LYS A 656 -15.06 -22.78 -64.07
CA LYS A 656 -14.07 -21.86 -64.64
C LYS A 656 -12.75 -21.86 -63.87
N ASP A 657 -12.74 -22.40 -62.70
CA ASP A 657 -11.58 -22.43 -61.79
C ASP A 657 -10.66 -23.62 -62.20
N LYS A 658 -9.59 -23.29 -62.91
CA LYS A 658 -8.66 -24.29 -63.43
C LYS A 658 -7.63 -24.78 -62.43
N ASN A 659 -7.39 -24.04 -61.34
CA ASN A 659 -6.48 -24.41 -60.24
C ASN A 659 -7.18 -25.15 -59.12
N GLY A 660 -8.53 -25.22 -59.14
CA GLY A 660 -9.32 -25.86 -58.11
C GLY A 660 -9.66 -24.89 -56.98
N ARG A 661 -10.66 -25.24 -56.14
CA ARG A 661 -11.05 -24.48 -54.94
C ARG A 661 -10.17 -24.83 -53.77
N THR A 662 -9.64 -23.85 -53.11
CA THR A 662 -8.77 -24.01 -51.92
C THR A 662 -9.47 -23.62 -50.64
N TYR A 663 -9.42 -24.48 -49.63
CA TYR A 663 -9.73 -24.16 -48.24
C TYR A 663 -8.42 -24.05 -47.48
N THR A 664 -8.26 -22.95 -46.70
CA THR A 664 -7.14 -22.80 -45.77
C THR A 664 -7.65 -23.01 -44.35
N LEU A 665 -7.14 -23.99 -43.65
CA LEU A 665 -7.44 -24.32 -42.27
C LEU A 665 -6.33 -23.73 -41.41
N GLU A 666 -6.67 -22.67 -40.66
CA GLU A 666 -5.75 -21.99 -39.75
C GLU A 666 -5.97 -22.46 -38.33
N VAL A 667 -4.88 -22.69 -37.62
CA VAL A 667 -4.87 -22.96 -36.16
C VAL A 667 -4.01 -21.89 -35.51
N THR A 668 -4.63 -21.12 -34.61
CA THR A 668 -3.92 -20.16 -33.78
C THR A 668 -3.85 -20.69 -32.36
N VAL A 669 -2.65 -20.84 -31.85
CA VAL A 669 -2.36 -21.23 -30.47
C VAL A 669 -1.95 -19.99 -29.71
N THR A 670 -2.52 -19.80 -28.53
CA THR A 670 -2.17 -18.71 -27.61
C THR A 670 -1.74 -19.30 -26.28
N ASP A 671 -0.64 -18.82 -25.71
CA ASP A 671 -0.19 -19.15 -24.35
C ASP A 671 -0.83 -18.23 -23.29
N ARG A 672 -0.53 -18.48 -22.02
CA ARG A 672 -1.02 -17.64 -20.92
C ARG A 672 -0.34 -16.27 -20.83
N ALA A 673 0.80 -16.09 -21.52
CA ALA A 673 1.44 -14.79 -21.69
C ALA A 673 0.85 -14.00 -22.87
N CYS A 674 -0.22 -14.50 -23.51
CA CYS A 674 -0.88 -13.97 -24.70
C CYS A 674 -0.01 -13.91 -25.95
N GLN A 675 1.10 -14.66 -25.98
CA GLN A 675 1.84 -14.82 -27.22
C GLN A 675 1.09 -15.81 -28.11
N ALA A 676 1.06 -15.56 -29.41
CA ALA A 676 0.28 -16.36 -30.32
C ALA A 676 1.13 -16.84 -31.49
N ARG A 677 0.84 -18.06 -31.95
CA ARG A 677 1.39 -18.65 -33.16
C ARG A 677 0.29 -19.19 -34.04
N THR A 678 0.29 -18.81 -35.29
CA THR A 678 -0.63 -19.34 -36.30
C THR A 678 0.09 -20.22 -37.27
N ALA A 679 -0.47 -21.40 -37.55
CA ALA A 679 -0.07 -22.28 -38.66
C ALA A 679 -1.28 -22.64 -39.49
N ALA A 680 -1.07 -22.98 -40.76
CA ALA A 680 -2.13 -23.30 -41.70
C ALA A 680 -1.81 -24.51 -42.54
N VAL A 681 -2.87 -25.17 -42.96
CA VAL A 681 -2.80 -26.29 -43.95
C VAL A 681 -3.91 -26.09 -44.97
N THR A 682 -3.62 -26.42 -46.21
CA THR A 682 -4.59 -26.33 -47.32
C THR A 682 -5.24 -27.67 -47.65
N VAL A 683 -6.54 -27.57 -48.01
CA VAL A 683 -7.32 -28.67 -48.57
C VAL A 683 -7.87 -28.19 -49.90
N VAL A 684 -7.71 -28.97 -50.97
CA VAL A 684 -8.02 -28.58 -52.34
C VAL A 684 -9.13 -29.46 -52.92
N VAL A 685 -10.05 -28.83 -53.63
CA VAL A 685 -10.97 -29.52 -54.57
C VAL A 685 -10.39 -29.36 -55.97
N PRO A 686 -9.60 -30.30 -56.48
CA PRO A 686 -8.86 -30.13 -57.71
C PRO A 686 -9.79 -30.03 -58.95
N HIS A 687 -9.28 -29.42 -60.03
CA HIS A 687 -10.03 -29.28 -61.30
C HIS A 687 -10.15 -30.63 -61.99
N ASP A 688 -9.09 -31.39 -62.01
CA ASP A 688 -8.99 -32.77 -62.57
C ASP A 688 -7.94 -33.53 -61.74
N GLN A 689 -7.91 -34.86 -61.91
CA GLN A 689 -6.82 -35.68 -61.37
C GLN A 689 -5.69 -35.67 -62.40
N GLY A 690 -4.96 -34.54 -62.48
CA GLY A 690 -3.85 -34.40 -63.41
C GLY A 690 -2.90 -35.59 -63.34
N HIS A 691 -2.67 -36.24 -64.47
CA HIS A 691 -1.64 -37.28 -64.66
C HIS A 691 -0.27 -36.64 -64.80
#